data_e97418e505b65b324c3e1812e81c3b96
#
_entry.id   e97418e505b65b324c3e1812e81c3b96
#
_cell.length_a   1.000
_cell.length_b   1.000
_cell.length_c   1.000
_cell.angle_alpha   90.00
_cell.angle_beta   90.00
_cell.angle_gamma   90.00
#
_symmetry.space_group_name_H-M   'P 1'
#
loop_
_entity.id
_entity.type
_entity.pdbx_description
1 polymer ?
#
loop_
_entity_poly.entity_id
_entity_poly.type
_entity_poly.pdbx_seq_one_letter_code
_entity_poly.pdbx_strand_id
1 'polypeptide(L)'
;MNPYLCMPFLLRTPLEPKRVVLGVPTRKARHTVLSMGLSLGLAWGLVGTDACQAHASPAALNHSSGGQHRENSQAVVASSHWAQFSAEPKKNSDLADPEAPRAASPEVSNSALNAQWMFELLLGEMNINEGQALTGLTLLLDVAKKSGDEKLFERSVEIALQSHSADAALEVTQSWRVAHPKSLAAHEFSLQIFIALNRLSDAQQSLEKLLSLTPKGELADTIKSLPRSFARSSNKHQAVLVLQAALEPFKSSKTLGAVVWSTLGQMHLIAQEPQEALKSGIKAHQLNPMALEPLWLALGLMEQRQSDAESFLTPLMAQKPNPYPEEVVFAYARVLLEAERMSEGIQALTQLTQEHPNFASAWLFLGSAYADKGFDNQARSHWLHYLSLDTEQKPLPSREKAQAYLGLAQSASKRGELNESLQWLAKIDDPNLMVNAQIQKALVLNKKGQPKEALDLVNALPNNTPEASRRRVMAMVQIARDQSRFDLALELLEKAAAERPLDDDLMYELGMAYEKINRLEAMEKTLQALTARTPTYYAAFNAWGYALADRALKLPQAKTLIVKALEMAPEDPFIMDSLGWVEFRLGHLKDALAILKKAYSLRADSDIAAHLAEVMVSLGLKTEASSLVAEAQKTPTNSDVLNETIKRLGIKTTPP
;
A
#
# COMPACT_ATOMS: atom_id res chain seq x y z
N MET A 1 37.11 18.14 -4.33
CA MET A 1 36.48 17.52 -3.14
C MET A 1 34.98 17.69 -3.29
N ASN A 2 34.31 16.64 -3.64
CA ASN A 2 32.90 16.69 -4.08
C ASN A 2 31.96 16.47 -2.88
N PRO A 3 31.10 17.43 -2.49
CA PRO A 3 30.21 17.33 -1.34
C PRO A 3 28.89 16.59 -1.59
N TYR A 4 28.64 16.04 -2.77
CA TYR A 4 27.29 15.69 -3.24
C TYR A 4 27.02 14.21 -3.53
N LEU A 5 27.29 13.34 -2.58
CA LEU A 5 26.67 12.00 -2.54
C LEU A 5 25.75 11.82 -1.34
N CYS A 6 25.35 12.91 -0.71
CA CYS A 6 24.42 12.87 0.42
C CYS A 6 23.18 13.72 0.12
N MET A 7 22.30 13.26 -0.75
CA MET A 7 20.90 13.65 -0.60
C MET A 7 20.35 12.99 0.68
N PRO A 8 19.59 13.71 1.51
CA PRO A 8 19.06 13.16 2.74
C PRO A 8 18.02 12.08 2.40
N PHE A 9 18.41 10.82 2.50
CA PHE A 9 17.55 9.64 2.44
C PHE A 9 16.60 9.52 3.65
N LEU A 10 16.38 10.59 4.38
CA LEU A 10 15.63 10.60 5.65
C LEU A 10 14.10 10.56 5.50
N LEU A 11 13.56 10.47 4.29
CA LEU A 11 12.10 10.41 4.08
C LEU A 11 11.63 9.26 3.21
N ARG A 12 12.50 8.33 2.82
CA ARG A 12 12.07 7.09 2.15
C ARG A 12 12.30 5.93 3.11
N THR A 13 11.29 5.53 3.85
CA THR A 13 11.27 4.22 4.50
C THR A 13 11.21 3.16 3.41
N PRO A 14 12.20 2.27 3.31
CA PRO A 14 12.06 1.09 2.46
C PRO A 14 10.95 0.22 3.07
N LEU A 15 9.97 -0.13 2.25
CA LEU A 15 9.05 -1.21 2.58
C LEU A 15 9.86 -2.50 2.65
N GLU A 16 9.84 -3.14 3.81
CA GLU A 16 10.46 -4.45 3.99
C GLU A 16 9.97 -5.45 2.95
N PRO A 17 10.86 -6.16 2.25
CA PRO A 17 10.46 -7.38 1.57
C PRO A 17 10.17 -8.44 2.63
N LYS A 18 8.91 -8.84 2.78
CA LYS A 18 8.56 -10.05 3.54
C LYS A 18 9.42 -11.20 3.02
N ARG A 19 10.30 -11.74 3.86
CA ARG A 19 11.08 -12.93 3.57
C ARG A 19 10.12 -14.08 3.29
N VAL A 20 9.96 -14.43 2.03
CA VAL A 20 9.45 -15.73 1.62
C VAL A 20 10.64 -16.70 1.68
N VAL A 21 10.61 -17.61 2.63
CA VAL A 21 11.53 -18.75 2.68
C VAL A 21 11.18 -19.65 1.50
N LEU A 22 11.95 -19.57 0.43
CA LEU A 22 11.84 -20.47 -0.71
C LEU A 22 12.54 -21.78 -0.38
N GLY A 23 11.75 -22.81 -0.12
CA GLY A 23 12.19 -24.20 -0.27
C GLY A 23 12.49 -24.48 -1.74
N VAL A 24 13.59 -25.19 -1.99
CA VAL A 24 14.12 -25.56 -3.31
C VAL A 24 13.03 -26.19 -4.18
N PRO A 25 12.71 -25.67 -5.37
CA PRO A 25 11.81 -26.35 -6.30
C PRO A 25 12.61 -27.11 -7.36
N THR A 26 12.28 -28.39 -7.51
CA THR A 26 12.56 -29.19 -8.69
C THR A 26 11.84 -28.65 -9.92
N ARG A 27 12.53 -28.72 -11.07
CA ARG A 27 12.14 -28.30 -12.42
C ARG A 27 10.65 -28.47 -12.78
N LYS A 28 10.07 -27.39 -13.19
CA LYS A 28 9.06 -27.10 -14.24
C LYS A 28 8.02 -26.12 -13.72
N ALA A 29 8.21 -24.86 -14.01
CA ALA A 29 7.17 -23.92 -14.43
C ALA A 29 7.85 -22.59 -14.80
N ARG A 30 7.85 -22.30 -16.09
CA ARG A 30 8.12 -20.96 -16.63
C ARG A 30 6.87 -20.10 -16.41
N HIS A 31 7.12 -18.82 -16.18
CA HIS A 31 6.17 -17.71 -16.11
C HIS A 31 5.36 -17.59 -14.82
N THR A 32 5.85 -16.76 -13.92
CA THR A 32 5.16 -15.59 -13.38
C THR A 32 6.09 -14.93 -12.37
N VAL A 33 6.92 -14.01 -12.82
CA VAL A 33 7.53 -13.01 -11.95
C VAL A 33 6.67 -11.78 -12.13
N LEU A 34 5.82 -11.52 -11.18
CA LEU A 34 5.05 -10.30 -11.10
C LEU A 34 5.69 -9.38 -10.08
N SER A 35 6.18 -8.31 -10.64
CA SER A 35 6.31 -6.98 -10.06
C SER A 35 5.50 -6.78 -8.77
N MET A 36 6.15 -6.75 -7.63
CA MET A 36 5.72 -5.91 -6.52
C MET A 36 6.43 -4.58 -6.68
N GLY A 37 5.70 -3.63 -7.25
CA GLY A 37 6.12 -2.25 -7.36
C GLY A 37 6.38 -1.66 -5.98
N LEU A 38 7.45 -0.92 -5.91
CA LEU A 38 7.76 0.00 -4.83
C LEU A 38 6.64 1.03 -4.70
N SER A 39 5.70 0.79 -3.81
CA SER A 39 4.81 1.85 -3.34
C SER A 39 5.56 2.63 -2.27
N LEU A 40 5.93 3.85 -2.60
CA LEU A 40 6.30 4.88 -1.64
C LEU A 40 5.20 4.98 -0.58
N GLY A 41 5.55 4.67 0.65
CA GLY A 41 4.62 4.68 1.77
C GLY A 41 4.15 6.06 2.16
N LEU A 42 3.11 6.52 1.49
CA LEU A 42 2.06 7.32 2.10
C LEU A 42 0.94 6.34 2.41
N ALA A 43 1.01 5.75 3.62
CA ALA A 43 -0.05 4.89 4.13
C ALA A 43 -1.28 5.74 4.43
N TRP A 44 -2.18 5.86 3.47
CA TRP A 44 -3.52 6.37 3.66
C TRP A 44 -4.43 5.18 3.92
N GLY A 45 -4.81 5.07 5.19
CA GLY A 45 -5.83 4.11 5.59
C GLY A 45 -7.17 4.52 5.03
N LEU A 46 -7.76 3.66 4.23
CA LEU A 46 -9.19 3.62 4.04
C LEU A 46 -9.83 3.20 5.36
N VAL A 47 -10.81 3.98 5.77
CA VAL A 47 -11.70 3.76 6.90
C VAL A 47 -12.34 2.37 6.81
N GLY A 48 -12.19 1.59 7.86
CA GLY A 48 -12.88 0.31 7.99
C GLY A 48 -12.51 -0.37 9.29
N THR A 49 -13.16 0.08 10.38
CA THR A 49 -13.57 -0.62 11.60
C THR A 49 -12.66 -1.69 12.24
N ASP A 50 -12.26 -1.34 13.47
CA ASP A 50 -12.13 -2.16 14.68
C ASP A 50 -11.84 -3.66 14.57
N ALA A 51 -10.77 -4.09 15.23
CA ALA A 51 -10.91 -5.07 16.31
C ALA A 51 -9.59 -5.45 16.96
N CYS A 52 -9.54 -5.16 18.24
CA CYS A 52 -9.10 -6.01 19.36
C CYS A 52 -7.72 -6.66 19.36
N GLN A 53 -6.99 -6.16 20.34
CA GLN A 53 -5.91 -6.81 21.08
C GLN A 53 -6.33 -8.16 21.66
N ALA A 54 -5.46 -9.13 21.60
CA ALA A 54 -5.41 -10.21 22.57
C ALA A 54 -3.96 -10.53 22.93
N HIS A 55 -3.68 -10.39 24.21
CA HIS A 55 -2.47 -10.81 24.90
C HIS A 55 -2.33 -12.33 24.87
N ALA A 56 -1.12 -12.84 24.70
CA ALA A 56 -0.68 -14.05 25.38
C ALA A 56 0.85 -14.10 25.46
N SER A 57 1.35 -14.21 26.64
CA SER A 57 2.73 -14.51 27.01
C SER A 57 2.85 -15.97 27.49
N PRO A 58 4.06 -16.50 27.79
CA PRO A 58 4.56 -17.76 27.27
C PRO A 58 4.79 -18.83 28.36
N ALA A 59 5.00 -20.07 27.96
CA ALA A 59 5.82 -21.07 28.71
C ALA A 59 6.02 -22.28 27.80
N ALA A 60 7.19 -22.61 27.38
CA ALA A 60 8.28 -23.39 28.00
C ALA A 60 8.10 -24.91 27.95
N LEU A 61 9.07 -25.56 27.29
CA LEU A 61 9.78 -26.81 27.59
C LEU A 61 9.27 -28.18 27.08
N ASN A 62 10.04 -28.69 26.17
CA ASN A 62 10.81 -29.96 26.18
C ASN A 62 10.21 -31.30 25.74
N HIS A 63 10.98 -31.83 24.81
CA HIS A 63 11.51 -33.21 24.62
C HIS A 63 10.71 -34.28 23.85
N SER A 64 11.28 -34.60 22.75
CA SER A 64 11.86 -35.90 22.31
C SER A 64 10.96 -36.92 21.59
N SER A 65 11.56 -37.35 20.49
CA SER A 65 11.57 -38.68 19.89
C SER A 65 10.43 -39.20 19.05
N GLY A 66 10.71 -39.33 17.77
CA GLY A 66 10.72 -40.58 17.05
C GLY A 66 9.42 -41.15 16.55
N GLY A 67 9.33 -41.33 15.22
CA GLY A 67 8.46 -42.34 14.66
C GLY A 67 7.68 -41.89 13.44
N GLN A 68 8.08 -42.45 12.31
CA GLN A 68 7.46 -42.43 11.01
C GLN A 68 5.94 -42.66 11.04
N HIS A 69 5.18 -41.91 10.23
CA HIS A 69 4.32 -42.50 9.19
C HIS A 69 3.81 -41.39 8.26
N ARG A 70 4.02 -41.60 6.96
CA ARG A 70 3.36 -40.90 5.86
C ARG A 70 1.89 -41.28 5.86
N GLU A 71 1.02 -40.28 5.79
CA GLU A 71 -0.19 -40.15 4.97
C GLU A 71 -1.13 -39.10 5.58
N ASN A 72 -1.61 -38.21 4.74
CA ASN A 72 -2.67 -37.21 4.95
C ASN A 72 -2.22 -35.73 4.98
N SER A 73 -1.70 -35.29 3.85
CA SER A 73 -1.52 -33.83 3.60
C SER A 73 -2.73 -33.13 2.97
N GLN A 74 -3.88 -33.78 2.85
CA GLN A 74 -5.10 -33.14 2.30
C GLN A 74 -6.15 -32.71 3.34
N ALA A 75 -6.09 -33.19 4.56
CA ALA A 75 -7.07 -32.85 5.59
C ALA A 75 -6.75 -31.56 6.36
N VAL A 76 -5.52 -31.08 6.34
CA VAL A 76 -5.06 -29.92 7.16
C VAL A 76 -5.43 -28.57 6.55
N VAL A 77 -5.70 -28.51 5.23
CA VAL A 77 -6.04 -27.24 4.55
C VAL A 77 -7.51 -26.85 4.75
N ALA A 78 -8.39 -27.80 5.04
CA ALA A 78 -9.81 -27.51 5.26
C ALA A 78 -10.13 -26.90 6.64
N SER A 79 -9.30 -27.14 7.66
CA SER A 79 -9.60 -26.71 9.03
C SER A 79 -9.37 -25.21 9.29
N SER A 80 -8.57 -24.53 8.51
CA SER A 80 -8.31 -23.10 8.71
C SER A 80 -9.38 -22.16 8.14
N HIS A 81 -10.32 -22.66 7.33
CA HIS A 81 -11.34 -21.85 6.68
C HIS A 81 -12.61 -21.64 7.51
N TRP A 82 -12.82 -22.48 8.54
CA TRP A 82 -14.07 -22.48 9.32
C TRP A 82 -14.11 -21.47 10.47
N ALA A 83 -12.97 -21.00 10.93
CA ALA A 83 -12.88 -20.05 12.06
C ALA A 83 -13.47 -18.65 11.77
N GLN A 84 -13.86 -18.36 10.53
CA GLN A 84 -14.38 -17.03 10.13
C GLN A 84 -15.92 -16.96 10.05
N PHE A 85 -16.63 -18.05 10.39
CA PHE A 85 -18.09 -18.10 10.30
C PHE A 85 -18.82 -17.78 11.60
N SER A 86 -18.11 -17.51 12.70
CA SER A 86 -18.77 -17.04 13.93
C SER A 86 -19.19 -15.58 13.76
N ALA A 87 -20.46 -15.36 13.49
CA ALA A 87 -21.07 -14.04 13.56
C ALA A 87 -21.13 -13.59 15.03
N GLU A 88 -20.51 -12.46 15.36
CA GLU A 88 -20.74 -11.83 16.66
C GLU A 88 -22.20 -11.37 16.78
N PRO A 89 -22.83 -11.55 17.95
CA PRO A 89 -24.18 -11.05 18.15
C PRO A 89 -24.15 -9.50 18.14
N LYS A 90 -24.91 -8.90 17.25
CA LYS A 90 -25.14 -7.45 17.23
C LYS A 90 -25.72 -7.02 18.59
N LYS A 91 -24.97 -6.25 19.36
CA LYS A 91 -25.49 -5.53 20.52
C LYS A 91 -26.38 -4.39 20.01
N ASN A 92 -27.67 -4.56 20.08
CA ASN A 92 -28.62 -3.47 20.00
C ASN A 92 -28.55 -2.65 21.31
N SER A 93 -28.03 -1.42 21.20
CA SER A 93 -28.15 -0.41 22.23
C SER A 93 -29.18 0.62 21.75
N ASP A 94 -30.45 0.31 21.83
CA ASP A 94 -31.51 1.31 21.73
C ASP A 94 -32.05 1.60 23.12
N LEU A 95 -31.72 2.78 23.61
CA LEU A 95 -32.38 3.40 24.75
C LEU A 95 -33.78 3.82 24.29
N ALA A 96 -34.79 3.15 24.80
CA ALA A 96 -36.18 3.42 24.50
C ALA A 96 -36.65 4.71 25.16
N ASP A 97 -37.29 5.56 24.34
CA ASP A 97 -38.07 6.74 24.72
C ASP A 97 -39.35 6.29 25.45
N PRO A 98 -39.74 6.86 26.62
CA PRO A 98 -40.83 6.32 27.43
C PRO A 98 -42.27 6.62 27.03
N GLU A 99 -42.55 7.23 25.85
CA GLU A 99 -43.91 7.64 25.47
C GLU A 99 -44.40 7.16 24.09
N ALA A 100 -44.06 5.96 23.65
CA ALA A 100 -44.74 5.38 22.47
C ALA A 100 -45.85 4.38 22.93
N PRO A 101 -47.00 4.34 22.22
CA PRO A 101 -48.08 3.41 22.60
C PRO A 101 -47.59 1.97 22.47
N ARG A 102 -47.78 1.19 23.53
CA ARG A 102 -47.41 -0.24 23.60
C ARG A 102 -48.00 -0.93 22.38
N ALA A 103 -47.12 -1.33 21.44
CA ALA A 103 -47.45 -2.31 20.43
C ALA A 103 -47.93 -3.58 21.11
N ALA A 104 -49.02 -4.15 20.58
CA ALA A 104 -49.59 -5.41 21.09
C ALA A 104 -48.47 -6.44 21.20
N SER A 105 -48.37 -7.08 22.35
CA SER A 105 -47.42 -8.17 22.58
C SER A 105 -47.58 -9.19 21.45
N PRO A 106 -46.49 -9.65 20.80
CA PRO A 106 -46.60 -10.69 19.79
C PRO A 106 -47.32 -11.88 20.42
N GLU A 107 -48.39 -12.35 19.76
CA GLU A 107 -49.06 -13.59 20.16
C GLU A 107 -48.01 -14.66 20.34
N VAL A 108 -47.89 -15.18 21.56
CA VAL A 108 -47.03 -16.33 21.83
C VAL A 108 -47.65 -17.53 21.09
N SER A 109 -47.16 -17.80 19.89
CA SER A 109 -47.53 -19.01 19.17
C SER A 109 -47.06 -20.18 20.03
N ASN A 110 -47.98 -21.00 20.49
CA ASN A 110 -47.63 -22.24 21.20
C ASN A 110 -46.70 -23.04 20.28
N SER A 111 -45.50 -23.36 20.76
CA SER A 111 -44.55 -24.22 20.08
C SER A 111 -45.25 -25.53 19.72
N ALA A 112 -45.15 -25.95 18.45
CA ALA A 112 -45.62 -27.24 17.98
C ALA A 112 -44.81 -28.42 18.58
N LEU A 113 -43.84 -28.13 19.47
CA LEU A 113 -42.99 -29.09 20.13
C LEU A 113 -43.79 -29.91 21.14
N ASN A 114 -43.83 -31.23 20.94
CA ASN A 114 -44.34 -32.14 21.92
C ASN A 114 -43.27 -32.50 22.99
N ALA A 115 -43.66 -33.15 24.08
CA ALA A 115 -42.77 -33.50 25.18
C ALA A 115 -41.57 -34.38 24.73
N GLN A 116 -41.74 -35.22 23.74
CA GLN A 116 -40.69 -36.08 23.20
C GLN A 116 -39.65 -35.23 22.45
N TRP A 117 -40.07 -34.30 21.59
CA TRP A 117 -39.18 -33.42 20.86
C TRP A 117 -38.43 -32.50 21.77
N MET A 118 -39.09 -31.99 22.81
CA MET A 118 -38.43 -31.18 23.85
C MET A 118 -37.31 -31.96 24.52
N PHE A 119 -37.55 -33.23 24.87
CA PHE A 119 -36.52 -34.09 25.44
C PHE A 119 -35.36 -34.32 24.47
N GLU A 120 -35.64 -34.62 23.19
CA GLU A 120 -34.64 -34.84 22.17
C GLU A 120 -33.77 -33.56 21.98
N LEU A 121 -34.38 -32.36 22.00
CA LEU A 121 -33.66 -31.07 21.93
C LEU A 121 -32.76 -30.84 23.15
N LEU A 122 -33.28 -31.04 24.36
CA LEU A 122 -32.50 -30.88 25.57
C LEU A 122 -31.31 -31.84 25.60
N LEU A 123 -31.53 -33.10 25.23
CA LEU A 123 -30.48 -34.10 25.15
C LEU A 123 -29.45 -33.73 24.07
N GLY A 124 -29.91 -33.18 22.93
CA GLY A 124 -29.06 -32.68 21.87
C GLY A 124 -28.16 -31.55 22.35
N GLU A 125 -28.71 -30.52 22.98
CA GLU A 125 -27.93 -29.39 23.52
C GLU A 125 -26.98 -29.82 24.66
N MET A 126 -27.36 -30.79 25.48
CA MET A 126 -26.46 -31.36 26.50
C MET A 126 -25.25 -32.04 25.85
N ASN A 127 -25.45 -32.89 24.83
CA ASN A 127 -24.35 -33.53 24.12
C ASN A 127 -23.42 -32.49 23.47
N ILE A 128 -23.95 -31.40 22.90
CA ILE A 128 -23.16 -30.32 22.31
C ILE A 128 -22.27 -29.67 23.40
N ASN A 129 -22.84 -29.35 24.53
CA ASN A 129 -22.11 -28.73 25.65
C ASN A 129 -21.05 -29.66 26.28
N GLU A 130 -21.25 -30.98 26.20
CA GLU A 130 -20.27 -32.00 26.62
C GLU A 130 -19.20 -32.29 25.55
N GLY A 131 -19.17 -31.53 24.41
CA GLY A 131 -18.21 -31.69 23.32
C GLY A 131 -18.57 -32.79 22.32
N GLN A 132 -19.73 -33.41 22.42
CA GLN A 132 -20.24 -34.41 21.47
C GLN A 132 -21.16 -33.75 20.42
N ALA A 133 -20.63 -32.71 19.77
CA ALA A 133 -21.41 -31.81 18.92
C ALA A 133 -22.15 -32.53 17.77
N LEU A 134 -21.53 -33.52 17.11
CA LEU A 134 -22.18 -34.25 16.02
C LEU A 134 -23.31 -35.18 16.50
N THR A 135 -23.19 -35.77 17.72
CA THR A 135 -24.27 -36.56 18.33
C THR A 135 -25.46 -35.65 18.65
N GLY A 136 -25.19 -34.50 19.27
CA GLY A 136 -26.23 -33.51 19.55
C GLY A 136 -26.89 -32.96 18.28
N LEU A 137 -26.11 -32.70 17.24
CA LEU A 137 -26.61 -32.26 15.95
C LEU A 137 -27.61 -33.26 15.32
N THR A 138 -27.32 -34.54 15.43
CA THR A 138 -28.23 -35.59 14.87
C THR A 138 -29.61 -35.50 15.51
N LEU A 139 -29.67 -35.29 16.81
CA LEU A 139 -30.94 -35.13 17.58
C LEU A 139 -31.66 -33.83 17.16
N LEU A 140 -30.95 -32.72 17.09
CA LEU A 140 -31.54 -31.44 16.68
C LEU A 140 -32.08 -31.50 15.25
N LEU A 141 -31.33 -32.08 14.34
CA LEU A 141 -31.75 -32.21 12.93
C LEU A 141 -32.95 -33.10 12.77
N ASP A 142 -33.04 -34.17 13.54
CA ASP A 142 -34.21 -35.07 13.54
C ASP A 142 -35.49 -34.36 14.00
N VAL A 143 -35.36 -33.54 15.08
CA VAL A 143 -36.48 -32.72 15.53
C VAL A 143 -36.81 -31.63 14.52
N ALA A 144 -35.78 -30.97 13.91
CA ALA A 144 -36.01 -30.01 12.86
C ALA A 144 -36.79 -30.59 11.67
N LYS A 145 -36.41 -31.78 11.22
CA LYS A 145 -37.13 -32.50 10.15
C LYS A 145 -38.57 -32.85 10.49
N LYS A 146 -38.83 -33.22 11.75
CA LYS A 146 -40.17 -33.59 12.23
C LYS A 146 -41.08 -32.39 12.49
N SER A 147 -40.53 -31.34 13.05
CA SER A 147 -41.29 -30.13 13.41
C SER A 147 -41.46 -29.16 12.23
N GLY A 148 -40.54 -29.17 11.29
CA GLY A 148 -40.48 -28.16 10.26
C GLY A 148 -40.10 -26.79 10.76
N ASP A 149 -39.48 -26.66 11.93
CA ASP A 149 -39.08 -25.36 12.49
C ASP A 149 -37.77 -24.87 11.85
N GLU A 150 -37.83 -23.75 11.14
CA GLU A 150 -36.66 -23.17 10.45
C GLU A 150 -35.53 -22.78 11.42
N LYS A 151 -35.85 -22.35 12.65
CA LYS A 151 -34.83 -22.00 13.63
C LYS A 151 -34.00 -23.20 14.09
N LEU A 152 -34.60 -24.39 14.11
CA LEU A 152 -33.88 -25.61 14.44
C LEU A 152 -32.95 -26.04 13.31
N PHE A 153 -33.33 -25.82 12.05
CA PHE A 153 -32.40 -26.00 10.92
C PHE A 153 -31.25 -25.01 10.97
N GLU A 154 -31.53 -23.73 11.22
CA GLU A 154 -30.50 -22.69 11.37
C GLU A 154 -29.52 -23.05 12.48
N ARG A 155 -30.03 -23.40 13.69
CA ARG A 155 -29.20 -23.86 14.79
C ARG A 155 -28.37 -25.09 14.46
N SER A 156 -28.94 -26.03 13.72
CA SER A 156 -28.25 -27.25 13.26
C SER A 156 -27.09 -26.91 12.30
N VAL A 157 -27.27 -25.94 11.38
CA VAL A 157 -26.20 -25.48 10.50
C VAL A 157 -25.07 -24.82 11.29
N GLU A 158 -25.39 -23.95 12.26
CA GLU A 158 -24.39 -23.32 13.13
C GLU A 158 -23.53 -24.36 13.85
N ILE A 159 -24.16 -25.39 14.45
CA ILE A 159 -23.44 -26.46 15.14
C ILE A 159 -22.55 -27.24 14.20
N ALA A 160 -23.04 -27.57 13.00
CA ALA A 160 -22.25 -28.26 11.99
C ALA A 160 -21.03 -27.45 11.56
N LEU A 161 -21.19 -26.13 11.39
CA LEU A 161 -20.10 -25.21 11.06
C LEU A 161 -19.10 -25.06 12.21
N GLN A 162 -19.58 -24.90 13.46
CA GLN A 162 -18.73 -24.84 14.66
C GLN A 162 -17.93 -26.13 14.88
N SER A 163 -18.52 -27.27 14.52
CA SER A 163 -17.86 -28.57 14.58
C SER A 163 -16.91 -28.85 13.41
N HIS A 164 -16.74 -27.89 12.51
CA HIS A 164 -15.94 -28.04 11.28
C HIS A 164 -16.32 -29.26 10.43
N SER A 165 -17.57 -29.70 10.48
CA SER A 165 -18.06 -30.84 9.72
C SER A 165 -18.78 -30.41 8.44
N ALA A 166 -18.07 -30.46 7.34
CA ALA A 166 -18.59 -30.09 6.02
C ALA A 166 -19.77 -31.00 5.59
N ASP A 167 -19.66 -32.30 5.84
CA ASP A 167 -20.69 -33.28 5.45
C ASP A 167 -21.97 -33.06 6.25
N ALA A 168 -21.84 -32.80 7.57
CA ALA A 168 -22.99 -32.50 8.41
C ALA A 168 -23.66 -31.18 7.99
N ALA A 169 -22.88 -30.15 7.68
CA ALA A 169 -23.42 -28.88 7.18
C ALA A 169 -24.18 -29.04 5.85
N LEU A 170 -23.68 -29.88 4.94
CA LEU A 170 -24.36 -30.22 3.70
C LEU A 170 -25.68 -30.98 3.94
N GLU A 171 -25.67 -31.96 4.82
CA GLU A 171 -26.86 -32.73 5.17
C GLU A 171 -27.96 -31.83 5.76
N VAL A 172 -27.60 -30.98 6.69
CA VAL A 172 -28.53 -30.05 7.34
C VAL A 172 -29.15 -29.12 6.30
N THR A 173 -28.32 -28.44 5.50
CA THR A 173 -28.81 -27.47 4.51
C THR A 173 -29.62 -28.13 3.39
N GLN A 174 -29.27 -29.33 2.98
CA GLN A 174 -30.09 -30.12 2.04
C GLN A 174 -31.44 -30.45 2.63
N SER A 175 -31.48 -30.92 3.88
CA SER A 175 -32.74 -31.21 4.59
C SER A 175 -33.59 -29.97 4.76
N TRP A 176 -32.99 -28.84 5.09
CA TRP A 176 -33.66 -27.54 5.25
C TRP A 176 -34.30 -27.11 3.90
N ARG A 177 -33.55 -27.13 2.80
CA ARG A 177 -34.09 -26.75 1.48
C ARG A 177 -35.22 -27.66 1.02
N VAL A 178 -35.22 -28.96 1.41
CA VAL A 178 -36.32 -29.87 1.12
C VAL A 178 -37.56 -29.52 1.94
N ALA A 179 -37.39 -29.24 3.23
CA ALA A 179 -38.49 -28.87 4.11
C ALA A 179 -39.05 -27.47 3.79
N HIS A 180 -38.18 -26.54 3.46
CA HIS A 180 -38.51 -25.13 3.19
C HIS A 180 -37.92 -24.62 1.87
N PRO A 181 -38.49 -25.00 0.70
CA PRO A 181 -37.94 -24.67 -0.61
C PRO A 181 -37.95 -23.17 -0.94
N LYS A 182 -38.69 -22.34 -0.16
CA LYS A 182 -38.81 -20.89 -0.30
C LYS A 182 -38.01 -20.12 0.77
N SER A 183 -37.30 -20.81 1.63
CA SER A 183 -36.49 -20.14 2.65
C SER A 183 -35.24 -19.50 2.03
N LEU A 184 -35.12 -18.16 2.15
CA LEU A 184 -33.94 -17.41 1.72
C LEU A 184 -32.71 -17.87 2.50
N ALA A 185 -32.84 -18.01 3.83
CA ALA A 185 -31.76 -18.45 4.71
C ALA A 185 -31.22 -19.82 4.32
N ALA A 186 -32.10 -20.80 4.01
CA ALA A 186 -31.68 -22.14 3.59
C ALA A 186 -30.83 -22.11 2.30
N HIS A 187 -31.19 -21.26 1.35
CA HIS A 187 -30.41 -21.11 0.09
C HIS A 187 -29.13 -20.32 0.31
N GLU A 188 -29.13 -19.32 1.20
CA GLU A 188 -27.95 -18.53 1.55
C GLU A 188 -26.88 -19.37 2.25
N PHE A 189 -27.24 -20.11 3.30
CA PHE A 189 -26.32 -21.03 3.98
C PHE A 189 -25.80 -22.11 3.02
N SER A 190 -26.68 -22.68 2.18
CA SER A 190 -26.25 -23.65 1.18
C SER A 190 -25.24 -23.07 0.19
N LEU A 191 -25.47 -21.84 -0.30
CA LEU A 191 -24.56 -21.14 -1.20
C LEU A 191 -23.19 -20.96 -0.55
N GLN A 192 -23.15 -20.48 0.70
CA GLN A 192 -21.90 -20.28 1.45
C GLN A 192 -21.12 -21.58 1.63
N ILE A 193 -21.81 -22.68 2.01
CA ILE A 193 -21.18 -23.98 2.19
C ILE A 193 -20.66 -24.53 0.86
N PHE A 194 -21.43 -24.45 -0.23
CA PHE A 194 -20.97 -24.91 -1.55
C PHE A 194 -19.77 -24.14 -2.06
N ILE A 195 -19.72 -22.81 -1.82
CA ILE A 195 -18.55 -21.98 -2.17
C ILE A 195 -17.33 -22.43 -1.35
N ALA A 196 -17.49 -22.63 -0.04
CA ALA A 196 -16.39 -23.04 0.85
C ALA A 196 -15.84 -24.43 0.46
N LEU A 197 -16.70 -25.34 0.01
CA LEU A 197 -16.33 -26.67 -0.47
C LEU A 197 -15.90 -26.69 -1.94
N ASN A 198 -15.86 -25.54 -2.60
CA ASN A 198 -15.59 -25.41 -4.03
C ASN A 198 -16.52 -26.24 -4.94
N ARG A 199 -17.76 -26.51 -4.48
CA ARG A 199 -18.81 -27.19 -5.23
C ARG A 199 -19.62 -26.16 -6.03
N LEU A 200 -18.97 -25.52 -7.01
CA LEU A 200 -19.50 -24.33 -7.69
C LEU A 200 -20.73 -24.61 -8.56
N SER A 201 -20.91 -25.82 -9.08
CA SER A 201 -22.13 -26.20 -9.80
C SER A 201 -23.37 -26.23 -8.89
N ASP A 202 -23.21 -26.70 -7.65
CA ASP A 202 -24.29 -26.71 -6.67
C ASP A 202 -24.56 -25.31 -6.12
N ALA A 203 -23.47 -24.51 -5.99
CA ALA A 203 -23.56 -23.10 -5.62
C ALA A 203 -24.40 -22.30 -6.63
N GLN A 204 -24.27 -22.59 -7.94
CA GLN A 204 -25.06 -21.92 -8.98
C GLN A 204 -26.56 -22.11 -8.77
N GLN A 205 -27.00 -23.33 -8.54
CA GLN A 205 -28.43 -23.64 -8.34
C GLN A 205 -28.98 -22.92 -7.09
N SER A 206 -28.21 -22.92 -6.00
CA SER A 206 -28.61 -22.24 -4.77
C SER A 206 -28.65 -20.71 -4.97
N LEU A 207 -27.72 -20.14 -5.73
CA LEU A 207 -27.69 -18.73 -6.08
C LEU A 207 -28.88 -18.32 -6.96
N GLU A 208 -29.16 -19.07 -8.03
CA GLU A 208 -30.31 -18.80 -8.91
C GLU A 208 -31.64 -18.80 -8.11
N LYS A 209 -31.76 -19.75 -7.17
CA LYS A 209 -32.94 -19.82 -6.32
C LYS A 209 -32.99 -18.67 -5.32
N LEU A 210 -31.86 -18.35 -4.68
CA LEU A 210 -31.72 -17.19 -3.78
C LEU A 210 -32.18 -15.90 -4.51
N LEU A 211 -31.60 -15.62 -5.69
CA LEU A 211 -31.96 -14.43 -6.48
C LEU A 211 -33.45 -14.39 -6.86
N SER A 212 -34.06 -15.55 -7.15
CA SER A 212 -35.47 -15.65 -7.50
C SER A 212 -36.41 -15.39 -6.30
N LEU A 213 -35.96 -15.66 -5.09
CA LEU A 213 -36.73 -15.51 -3.85
C LEU A 213 -36.49 -14.14 -3.19
N THR A 214 -35.35 -13.51 -3.45
CA THR A 214 -35.00 -12.20 -2.87
C THR A 214 -36.00 -11.13 -3.28
N PRO A 215 -36.52 -10.34 -2.32
CA PRO A 215 -37.41 -9.23 -2.61
C PRO A 215 -36.79 -8.23 -3.57
N LYS A 216 -37.59 -7.64 -4.47
CA LYS A 216 -37.09 -6.71 -5.50
C LYS A 216 -36.30 -5.53 -4.92
N GLY A 217 -36.66 -5.05 -3.72
CA GLY A 217 -35.97 -3.94 -3.04
C GLY A 217 -34.57 -4.30 -2.52
N GLU A 218 -34.32 -5.57 -2.22
CA GLU A 218 -33.06 -6.07 -1.65
C GLU A 218 -32.15 -6.73 -2.71
N LEU A 219 -32.67 -6.96 -3.90
CA LEU A 219 -31.98 -7.72 -4.95
C LEU A 219 -30.68 -7.04 -5.41
N ALA A 220 -30.66 -5.70 -5.47
CA ALA A 220 -29.45 -4.95 -5.83
C ALA A 220 -28.32 -5.16 -4.80
N ASP A 221 -28.64 -5.12 -3.52
CA ASP A 221 -27.66 -5.27 -2.45
C ASP A 221 -27.17 -6.73 -2.34
N THR A 222 -28.09 -7.68 -2.53
CA THR A 222 -27.74 -9.11 -2.65
C THR A 222 -26.74 -9.32 -3.78
N ILE A 223 -26.99 -8.78 -4.99
CA ILE A 223 -26.08 -8.90 -6.14
C ILE A 223 -24.73 -8.26 -5.82
N LYS A 224 -24.70 -7.07 -5.23
CA LYS A 224 -23.45 -6.37 -4.86
C LYS A 224 -22.59 -7.17 -3.86
N SER A 225 -23.20 -7.98 -3.01
CA SER A 225 -22.48 -8.77 -2.01
C SER A 225 -21.78 -10.01 -2.55
N LEU A 226 -22.19 -10.51 -3.73
CA LEU A 226 -21.73 -11.77 -4.30
C LEU A 226 -20.20 -11.87 -4.50
N PRO A 227 -19.49 -10.86 -5.01
CA PRO A 227 -18.04 -10.96 -5.20
C PRO A 227 -17.30 -11.25 -3.90
N ARG A 228 -17.75 -10.68 -2.77
CA ARG A 228 -17.17 -10.93 -1.45
C ARG A 228 -17.34 -12.39 -1.02
N SER A 229 -18.49 -12.97 -1.29
CA SER A 229 -18.77 -14.39 -0.99
C SER A 229 -17.93 -15.33 -1.87
N PHE A 230 -17.92 -15.09 -3.18
CA PHE A 230 -17.20 -15.92 -4.16
C PHE A 230 -15.67 -15.70 -4.14
N ALA A 231 -15.18 -14.60 -3.55
CA ALA A 231 -13.76 -14.38 -3.33
C ALA A 231 -13.10 -15.47 -2.46
N ARG A 232 -13.87 -16.25 -1.71
CA ARG A 232 -13.39 -17.38 -0.90
C ARG A 232 -13.19 -18.67 -1.70
N SER A 233 -13.79 -18.80 -2.89
CA SER A 233 -13.61 -19.97 -3.76
C SER A 233 -12.13 -20.15 -4.14
N SER A 234 -11.65 -21.38 -4.19
CA SER A 234 -10.30 -21.70 -4.68
C SER A 234 -10.19 -21.56 -6.21
N ASN A 235 -11.29 -21.74 -6.95
CA ASN A 235 -11.34 -21.57 -8.41
C ASN A 235 -12.09 -20.28 -8.78
N LYS A 236 -11.35 -19.17 -8.87
CA LYS A 236 -11.91 -17.83 -9.16
C LYS A 236 -12.54 -17.76 -10.57
N HIS A 237 -11.88 -18.35 -11.55
CA HIS A 237 -12.38 -18.36 -12.92
C HIS A 237 -13.75 -19.09 -13.03
N GLN A 238 -13.87 -20.27 -12.43
CA GLN A 238 -15.16 -20.98 -12.40
C GLN A 238 -16.23 -20.19 -11.62
N ALA A 239 -15.84 -19.48 -10.56
CA ALA A 239 -16.75 -18.62 -9.82
C ALA A 239 -17.30 -17.46 -10.68
N VAL A 240 -16.47 -16.88 -11.56
CA VAL A 240 -16.93 -15.90 -12.57
C VAL A 240 -17.99 -16.51 -13.46
N LEU A 241 -17.76 -17.70 -14.00
CA LEU A 241 -18.72 -18.36 -14.90
C LEU A 241 -20.06 -18.64 -14.23
N VAL A 242 -20.03 -19.06 -12.96
CA VAL A 242 -21.24 -19.28 -12.15
C VAL A 242 -22.02 -17.97 -11.96
N LEU A 243 -21.33 -16.89 -11.62
CA LEU A 243 -21.97 -15.58 -11.47
C LEU A 243 -22.52 -15.06 -12.79
N GLN A 244 -21.78 -15.22 -13.89
CA GLN A 244 -22.25 -14.82 -15.22
C GLN A 244 -23.54 -15.54 -15.61
N ALA A 245 -23.62 -16.86 -15.36
CA ALA A 245 -24.81 -17.65 -15.65
C ALA A 245 -26.00 -17.25 -14.77
N ALA A 246 -25.81 -17.17 -13.47
CA ALA A 246 -26.89 -16.85 -12.53
C ALA A 246 -27.41 -15.41 -12.69
N LEU A 247 -26.56 -14.47 -13.09
CA LEU A 247 -26.92 -13.06 -13.28
C LEU A 247 -27.39 -12.72 -14.71
N GLU A 248 -27.35 -13.67 -15.66
CA GLU A 248 -27.74 -13.44 -17.06
C GLU A 248 -29.12 -12.81 -17.21
N PRO A 249 -30.19 -13.24 -16.47
CA PRO A 249 -31.52 -12.65 -16.59
C PRO A 249 -31.59 -11.17 -16.22
N PHE A 250 -30.63 -10.66 -15.45
CA PHE A 250 -30.62 -9.31 -14.91
C PHE A 250 -29.73 -8.34 -15.69
N LYS A 251 -28.86 -8.83 -16.60
CA LYS A 251 -27.88 -8.00 -17.35
C LYS A 251 -28.50 -6.89 -18.18
N SER A 252 -29.67 -7.10 -18.73
CA SER A 252 -30.40 -6.11 -19.56
C SER A 252 -31.42 -5.28 -18.77
N SER A 253 -31.54 -5.49 -17.48
CA SER A 253 -32.46 -4.74 -16.62
C SER A 253 -32.06 -3.27 -16.52
N LYS A 254 -33.01 -2.36 -16.73
CA LYS A 254 -32.78 -0.90 -16.56
C LYS A 254 -32.36 -0.51 -15.14
N THR A 255 -32.81 -1.24 -14.14
CA THR A 255 -32.54 -0.94 -12.72
C THR A 255 -31.36 -1.74 -12.15
N LEU A 256 -31.15 -2.97 -12.61
CA LEU A 256 -30.13 -3.86 -12.07
C LEU A 256 -28.92 -4.07 -13.00
N GLY A 257 -29.05 -3.75 -14.30
CA GLY A 257 -27.99 -4.05 -15.27
C GLY A 257 -26.64 -3.44 -14.91
N ALA A 258 -26.62 -2.17 -14.48
CA ALA A 258 -25.39 -1.53 -14.04
C ALA A 258 -24.78 -2.22 -12.80
N VAL A 259 -25.61 -2.61 -11.83
CA VAL A 259 -25.17 -3.34 -10.63
C VAL A 259 -24.60 -4.71 -11.02
N VAL A 260 -25.29 -5.44 -11.90
CA VAL A 260 -24.83 -6.75 -12.38
C VAL A 260 -23.47 -6.64 -13.07
N TRP A 261 -23.31 -5.70 -13.99
CA TRP A 261 -22.05 -5.53 -14.70
C TRP A 261 -20.92 -5.04 -13.77
N SER A 262 -21.21 -4.19 -12.77
CA SER A 262 -20.24 -3.80 -11.74
C SER A 262 -19.81 -5.00 -10.90
N THR A 263 -20.76 -5.85 -10.50
CA THR A 263 -20.50 -7.09 -9.73
C THR A 263 -19.64 -8.08 -10.53
N LEU A 264 -19.94 -8.28 -11.81
CA LEU A 264 -19.12 -9.11 -12.69
C LEU A 264 -17.72 -8.54 -12.87
N GLY A 265 -17.60 -7.21 -13.03
CA GLY A 265 -16.31 -6.52 -13.13
C GLY A 265 -15.44 -6.73 -11.88
N GLN A 266 -16.02 -6.61 -10.69
CA GLN A 266 -15.32 -6.90 -9.44
C GLN A 266 -14.88 -8.38 -9.35
N MET A 267 -15.73 -9.30 -9.78
CA MET A 267 -15.36 -10.72 -9.75
C MET A 267 -14.26 -11.05 -10.75
N HIS A 268 -14.29 -10.47 -11.95
CA HIS A 268 -13.18 -10.57 -12.92
C HIS A 268 -11.87 -10.03 -12.34
N LEU A 269 -11.92 -8.90 -11.60
CA LEU A 269 -10.73 -8.37 -10.92
C LEU A 269 -10.19 -9.35 -9.88
N ILE A 270 -11.06 -9.96 -9.06
CA ILE A 270 -10.70 -11.00 -8.09
C ILE A 270 -10.10 -12.24 -8.78
N ALA A 271 -10.57 -12.56 -9.98
CA ALA A 271 -10.07 -13.65 -10.81
C ALA A 271 -8.76 -13.31 -11.56
N GLN A 272 -8.22 -12.10 -11.38
CA GLN A 272 -7.04 -11.59 -12.09
C GLN A 272 -7.24 -11.49 -13.62
N GLU A 273 -8.42 -11.09 -14.03
CA GLU A 273 -8.85 -10.90 -15.42
C GLU A 273 -9.11 -9.40 -15.68
N PRO A 274 -8.09 -8.54 -15.66
CA PRO A 274 -8.27 -7.08 -15.65
C PRO A 274 -8.96 -6.52 -16.89
N GLN A 275 -8.76 -7.14 -18.05
CA GLN A 275 -9.38 -6.69 -19.30
C GLN A 275 -10.91 -6.95 -19.30
N GLU A 276 -11.34 -8.12 -18.83
CA GLU A 276 -12.76 -8.45 -18.72
C GLU A 276 -13.42 -7.65 -17.58
N ALA A 277 -12.67 -7.37 -16.50
CA ALA A 277 -13.10 -6.48 -15.44
C ALA A 277 -13.42 -5.08 -15.99
N LEU A 278 -12.51 -4.50 -16.77
CA LEU A 278 -12.70 -3.17 -17.38
C LEU A 278 -13.86 -3.15 -18.37
N LYS A 279 -13.98 -4.16 -19.25
CA LYS A 279 -15.11 -4.27 -20.19
C LYS A 279 -16.46 -4.29 -19.46
N SER A 280 -16.52 -5.03 -18.35
CA SER A 280 -17.71 -5.08 -17.51
C SER A 280 -18.00 -3.73 -16.84
N GLY A 281 -16.96 -3.05 -16.32
CA GLY A 281 -17.07 -1.70 -15.76
C GLY A 281 -17.57 -0.68 -16.79
N ILE A 282 -17.04 -0.68 -18.01
CA ILE A 282 -17.50 0.21 -19.10
C ILE A 282 -18.98 -0.03 -19.43
N LYS A 283 -19.41 -1.30 -19.49
CA LYS A 283 -20.83 -1.63 -19.71
C LYS A 283 -21.72 -1.15 -18.57
N ALA A 284 -21.25 -1.31 -17.32
CA ALA A 284 -21.98 -0.80 -16.16
C ALA A 284 -22.15 0.71 -16.23
N HIS A 285 -21.09 1.44 -16.56
CA HIS A 285 -21.10 2.90 -16.73
C HIS A 285 -22.02 3.34 -17.87
N GLN A 286 -22.03 2.64 -19.00
CA GLN A 286 -22.94 2.92 -20.12
C GLN A 286 -24.41 2.79 -19.74
N LEU A 287 -24.75 1.85 -18.85
CA LEU A 287 -26.12 1.65 -18.35
C LEU A 287 -26.49 2.67 -17.25
N ASN A 288 -25.55 3.08 -16.45
CA ASN A 288 -25.72 4.11 -15.44
C ASN A 288 -24.44 4.97 -15.32
N PRO A 289 -24.35 6.10 -16.02
CA PRO A 289 -23.17 6.96 -15.97
C PRO A 289 -22.87 7.55 -14.59
N MET A 290 -23.84 7.58 -13.69
CA MET A 290 -23.66 8.09 -12.32
C MET A 290 -23.31 7.01 -11.30
N ALA A 291 -23.21 5.73 -11.71
CA ALA A 291 -22.76 4.68 -10.84
C ALA A 291 -21.26 4.84 -10.54
N LEU A 292 -20.88 4.77 -9.27
CA LEU A 292 -19.50 4.97 -8.82
C LEU A 292 -18.66 3.71 -8.87
N GLU A 293 -19.28 2.53 -8.75
CA GLU A 293 -18.58 1.24 -8.73
C GLU A 293 -17.70 1.01 -9.98
N PRO A 294 -18.14 1.35 -11.21
CA PRO A 294 -17.28 1.25 -12.40
C PRO A 294 -16.05 2.16 -12.37
N LEU A 295 -16.20 3.36 -11.77
CA LEU A 295 -15.10 4.31 -11.64
C LEU A 295 -14.05 3.82 -10.64
N TRP A 296 -14.49 3.31 -9.48
CA TRP A 296 -13.59 2.72 -8.49
C TRP A 296 -12.85 1.50 -9.03
N LEU A 297 -13.54 0.65 -9.81
CA LEU A 297 -12.92 -0.49 -10.48
C LEU A 297 -11.85 -0.03 -11.49
N ALA A 298 -12.18 0.96 -12.30
CA ALA A 298 -11.23 1.49 -13.29
C ALA A 298 -10.04 2.20 -12.63
N LEU A 299 -10.25 2.93 -11.51
CA LEU A 299 -9.18 3.52 -10.71
C LEU A 299 -8.23 2.44 -10.17
N GLY A 300 -8.75 1.35 -9.59
CA GLY A 300 -7.90 0.24 -9.13
C GLY A 300 -7.12 -0.45 -10.26
N LEU A 301 -7.69 -0.51 -11.47
CA LEU A 301 -6.97 -1.01 -12.65
C LEU A 301 -5.90 -0.02 -13.14
N MET A 302 -6.16 1.29 -13.06
CA MET A 302 -5.19 2.33 -13.39
C MET A 302 -4.00 2.32 -12.41
N GLU A 303 -4.22 2.08 -11.10
CA GLU A 303 -3.15 1.86 -10.11
C GLU A 303 -2.26 0.66 -10.51
N GLN A 304 -2.84 -0.37 -11.14
CA GLN A 304 -2.12 -1.52 -11.69
C GLN A 304 -1.48 -1.25 -13.07
N ARG A 305 -1.45 0.02 -13.50
CA ARG A 305 -0.87 0.47 -14.79
C ARG A 305 -1.56 -0.13 -16.02
N GLN A 306 -2.86 -0.39 -15.97
CA GLN A 306 -3.65 -0.80 -17.13
C GLN A 306 -4.03 0.45 -17.96
N SER A 307 -3.40 0.63 -19.11
CA SER A 307 -3.57 1.81 -19.98
C SER A 307 -5.02 2.03 -20.48
N ASP A 308 -5.75 0.95 -20.68
CA ASP A 308 -7.14 1.02 -21.16
C ASP A 308 -8.07 1.61 -20.09
N ALA A 309 -7.78 1.35 -18.80
CA ALA A 309 -8.53 1.93 -17.68
C ALA A 309 -8.31 3.46 -17.61
N GLU A 310 -7.10 3.90 -17.85
CA GLU A 310 -6.80 5.33 -17.95
C GLU A 310 -7.53 5.98 -19.12
N SER A 311 -7.51 5.35 -20.30
CA SER A 311 -8.20 5.84 -21.49
C SER A 311 -9.71 5.99 -21.26
N PHE A 312 -10.29 5.15 -20.41
CA PHE A 312 -11.69 5.26 -19.98
C PHE A 312 -11.91 6.42 -18.99
N LEU A 313 -11.03 6.58 -17.98
CA LEU A 313 -11.22 7.55 -16.90
C LEU A 313 -10.90 8.99 -17.32
N THR A 314 -9.86 9.21 -18.12
CA THR A 314 -9.38 10.57 -18.46
C THR A 314 -10.45 11.49 -19.01
N PRO A 315 -11.29 11.10 -20.00
CA PRO A 315 -12.35 11.98 -20.50
C PRO A 315 -13.47 12.25 -19.47
N LEU A 316 -13.67 11.33 -18.53
CA LEU A 316 -14.68 11.50 -17.47
C LEU A 316 -14.19 12.49 -16.41
N MET A 317 -12.91 12.40 -16.04
CA MET A 317 -12.32 13.28 -15.04
C MET A 317 -12.01 14.70 -15.57
N ALA A 318 -11.92 14.87 -16.89
CA ALA A 318 -11.72 16.18 -17.52
C ALA A 318 -12.98 17.05 -17.65
N GLN A 319 -14.16 16.54 -17.30
CA GLN A 319 -15.42 17.29 -17.38
C GLN A 319 -15.42 18.49 -16.41
N LYS A 320 -16.07 19.59 -16.83
CA LYS A 320 -16.17 20.83 -16.03
C LYS A 320 -17.59 21.40 -16.07
N PRO A 321 -18.28 21.55 -14.93
CA PRO A 321 -17.91 20.98 -13.63
C PRO A 321 -17.89 19.45 -13.67
N ASN A 322 -17.09 18.85 -12.81
CA ASN A 322 -17.05 17.40 -12.75
C ASN A 322 -18.32 16.86 -12.06
N PRO A 323 -19.08 15.93 -12.68
CA PRO A 323 -20.34 15.45 -12.13
C PRO A 323 -20.17 14.41 -11.01
N TYR A 324 -18.94 13.89 -10.80
CA TYR A 324 -18.65 12.85 -9.81
C TYR A 324 -18.29 13.43 -8.45
N PRO A 325 -18.50 12.67 -7.36
CA PRO A 325 -18.10 13.08 -6.02
C PRO A 325 -16.60 13.39 -5.92
N GLU A 326 -16.28 14.34 -5.05
CA GLU A 326 -14.91 14.80 -4.81
C GLU A 326 -13.93 13.67 -4.48
N GLU A 327 -14.38 12.61 -3.81
CA GLU A 327 -13.53 11.46 -3.46
C GLU A 327 -13.05 10.69 -4.70
N VAL A 328 -13.87 10.59 -5.74
CA VAL A 328 -13.51 9.90 -7.00
C VAL A 328 -12.49 10.73 -7.77
N VAL A 329 -12.70 12.03 -7.89
CA VAL A 329 -11.76 12.94 -8.57
C VAL A 329 -10.43 13.00 -7.81
N PHE A 330 -10.50 13.02 -6.48
CA PHE A 330 -9.32 12.97 -5.62
C PHE A 330 -8.53 11.66 -5.78
N ALA A 331 -9.22 10.52 -5.80
CA ALA A 331 -8.57 9.23 -6.02
C ALA A 331 -7.87 9.17 -7.38
N TYR A 332 -8.48 9.70 -8.44
CA TYR A 332 -7.85 9.82 -9.75
C TYR A 332 -6.58 10.68 -9.72
N ALA A 333 -6.65 11.85 -9.09
CA ALA A 333 -5.49 12.72 -8.94
C ALA A 333 -4.36 12.04 -8.15
N ARG A 334 -4.71 11.27 -7.09
CA ARG A 334 -3.74 10.52 -6.30
C ARG A 334 -3.04 9.44 -7.13
N VAL A 335 -3.79 8.67 -7.93
CA VAL A 335 -3.19 7.66 -8.83
C VAL A 335 -2.21 8.29 -9.82
N LEU A 336 -2.52 9.48 -10.35
CA LEU A 336 -1.59 10.23 -11.21
C LEU A 336 -0.31 10.62 -10.47
N LEU A 337 -0.41 11.12 -9.23
CA LEU A 337 0.76 11.48 -8.43
C LEU A 337 1.62 10.26 -8.07
N GLU A 338 1.00 9.13 -7.73
CA GLU A 338 1.68 7.86 -7.43
C GLU A 338 2.37 7.27 -8.68
N ALA A 339 1.83 7.56 -9.87
CA ALA A 339 2.47 7.24 -11.16
C ALA A 339 3.56 8.25 -11.59
N GLU A 340 3.98 9.16 -10.70
CA GLU A 340 4.96 10.23 -10.94
C GLU A 340 4.51 11.27 -12.01
N ARG A 341 3.25 11.27 -12.39
CA ARG A 341 2.65 12.23 -13.33
C ARG A 341 2.24 13.52 -12.59
N MET A 342 3.23 14.15 -11.97
CA MET A 342 3.06 15.28 -11.05
C MET A 342 2.26 16.43 -11.65
N SER A 343 2.51 16.78 -12.91
CA SER A 343 1.82 17.93 -13.55
C SER A 343 0.33 17.69 -13.72
N GLU A 344 -0.06 16.48 -14.10
CA GLU A 344 -1.46 16.09 -14.30
C GLU A 344 -2.18 15.91 -12.97
N GLY A 345 -1.52 15.30 -11.99
CA GLY A 345 -2.06 15.19 -10.62
C GLY A 345 -2.30 16.55 -9.97
N ILE A 346 -1.36 17.49 -10.11
CA ILE A 346 -1.52 18.88 -9.64
C ILE A 346 -2.69 19.56 -10.37
N GLN A 347 -2.82 19.38 -11.67
CA GLN A 347 -3.92 19.96 -12.45
C GLN A 347 -5.28 19.44 -11.95
N ALA A 348 -5.41 18.12 -11.76
CA ALA A 348 -6.64 17.50 -11.27
C ALA A 348 -6.98 17.98 -9.85
N LEU A 349 -6.02 18.05 -8.93
CA LEU A 349 -6.21 18.57 -7.59
C LEU A 349 -6.56 20.06 -7.60
N THR A 350 -5.94 20.85 -8.47
CA THR A 350 -6.22 22.29 -8.60
C THR A 350 -7.68 22.50 -9.05
N GLN A 351 -8.15 21.74 -10.04
CA GLN A 351 -9.54 21.77 -10.45
C GLN A 351 -10.46 21.38 -9.29
N LEU A 352 -10.14 20.30 -8.60
CA LEU A 352 -10.93 19.81 -7.47
C LEU A 352 -11.06 20.88 -6.36
N THR A 353 -9.97 21.58 -6.02
CA THR A 353 -10.01 22.64 -5.00
C THR A 353 -10.80 23.88 -5.44
N GLN A 354 -10.90 24.15 -6.75
CA GLN A 354 -11.73 25.22 -7.28
C GLN A 354 -13.23 24.87 -7.25
N GLU A 355 -13.58 23.63 -7.55
CA GLU A 355 -14.96 23.14 -7.56
C GLU A 355 -15.44 22.82 -6.13
N HIS A 356 -14.57 22.30 -5.28
CA HIS A 356 -14.84 21.85 -3.91
C HIS A 356 -13.83 22.45 -2.92
N PRO A 357 -13.89 23.76 -2.61
CA PRO A 357 -12.88 24.44 -1.77
C PRO A 357 -12.81 23.91 -0.33
N ASN A 358 -13.85 23.25 0.15
CA ASN A 358 -13.90 22.64 1.50
C ASN A 358 -13.43 21.19 1.56
N PHE A 359 -12.98 20.62 0.44
CA PHE A 359 -12.42 19.27 0.40
C PHE A 359 -10.96 19.29 0.85
N ALA A 360 -10.74 19.14 2.16
CA ALA A 360 -9.46 19.37 2.83
C ALA A 360 -8.32 18.52 2.25
N SER A 361 -8.55 17.23 1.98
CA SER A 361 -7.50 16.33 1.51
C SER A 361 -6.83 16.79 0.21
N ALA A 362 -7.58 17.46 -0.69
CA ALA A 362 -6.99 17.98 -1.93
C ALA A 362 -5.95 19.08 -1.67
N TRP A 363 -6.18 19.94 -0.69
CA TRP A 363 -5.24 20.99 -0.30
C TRP A 363 -3.97 20.42 0.33
N LEU A 364 -4.11 19.39 1.17
CA LEU A 364 -2.97 18.70 1.76
C LEU A 364 -2.08 18.08 0.68
N PHE A 365 -2.68 17.38 -0.28
CA PHE A 365 -1.95 16.73 -1.38
C PHE A 365 -1.33 17.73 -2.36
N LEU A 366 -2.01 18.85 -2.65
CA LEU A 366 -1.43 19.95 -3.43
C LEU A 366 -0.17 20.50 -2.74
N GLY A 367 -0.23 20.72 -1.43
CA GLY A 367 0.94 21.16 -0.66
C GLY A 367 2.12 20.20 -0.85
N SER A 368 1.88 18.90 -0.71
CA SER A 368 2.93 17.88 -0.88
C SER A 368 3.47 17.84 -2.32
N ALA A 369 2.59 17.85 -3.32
CA ALA A 369 2.97 17.80 -4.73
C ALA A 369 3.79 19.03 -5.18
N TYR A 370 3.46 20.23 -4.66
CA TYR A 370 4.25 21.42 -4.92
C TYR A 370 5.60 21.39 -4.19
N ALA A 371 5.66 20.83 -2.97
CA ALA A 371 6.92 20.67 -2.24
C ALA A 371 7.88 19.71 -2.95
N ASP A 372 7.36 18.61 -3.52
CA ASP A 372 8.14 17.64 -4.30
C ASP A 372 8.70 18.27 -5.59
N LYS A 373 8.00 19.23 -6.16
CA LYS A 373 8.50 20.05 -7.29
C LYS A 373 9.43 21.18 -6.88
N GLY A 374 9.68 21.39 -5.57
CA GLY A 374 10.52 22.48 -5.07
C GLY A 374 9.82 23.85 -5.01
N PHE A 375 8.51 23.92 -5.21
CA PHE A 375 7.73 25.15 -5.13
C PHE A 375 7.25 25.41 -3.69
N ASP A 376 8.21 25.65 -2.78
CA ASP A 376 7.97 25.75 -1.32
C ASP A 376 6.91 26.80 -0.94
N ASN A 377 6.80 27.92 -1.68
CA ASN A 377 5.79 28.96 -1.38
C ASN A 377 4.36 28.49 -1.67
N GLN A 378 4.15 27.81 -2.80
CA GLN A 378 2.85 27.23 -3.14
C GLN A 378 2.51 26.11 -2.15
N ALA A 379 3.45 25.21 -1.87
CA ALA A 379 3.29 24.15 -0.88
C ALA A 379 2.81 24.71 0.48
N ARG A 380 3.51 25.75 0.98
CA ARG A 380 3.15 26.44 2.22
C ARG A 380 1.73 27.01 2.18
N SER A 381 1.38 27.68 1.10
CA SER A 381 0.04 28.28 0.94
C SER A 381 -1.06 27.21 1.03
N HIS A 382 -0.88 26.08 0.36
CA HIS A 382 -1.87 24.99 0.36
C HIS A 382 -1.99 24.31 1.72
N TRP A 383 -0.87 24.04 2.44
CA TRP A 383 -0.94 23.48 3.78
C TRP A 383 -1.56 24.44 4.80
N LEU A 384 -1.31 25.75 4.71
CA LEU A 384 -1.96 26.73 5.56
C LEU A 384 -3.47 26.80 5.29
N HIS A 385 -3.87 26.72 4.00
CA HIS A 385 -5.28 26.64 3.65
C HIS A 385 -5.92 25.37 4.19
N TYR A 386 -5.27 24.19 4.03
CA TYR A 386 -5.71 22.95 4.64
C TYR A 386 -5.99 23.11 6.14
N LEU A 387 -5.05 23.68 6.88
CA LEU A 387 -5.19 23.89 8.33
C LEU A 387 -6.27 24.90 8.68
N SER A 388 -6.61 25.85 7.80
CA SER A 388 -7.70 26.80 8.02
C SER A 388 -9.10 26.18 7.94
N LEU A 389 -9.19 24.97 7.39
CA LEU A 389 -10.44 24.19 7.33
C LEU A 389 -10.71 23.40 8.63
N ASP A 390 -9.77 23.38 9.59
CA ASP A 390 -9.92 22.73 10.90
C ASP A 390 -10.89 23.52 11.78
N THR A 391 -12.04 22.95 12.09
CA THR A 391 -13.05 23.59 12.93
C THR A 391 -13.53 22.62 14.01
N GLU A 392 -14.11 23.17 15.10
CA GLU A 392 -14.70 22.34 16.16
C GLU A 392 -15.82 21.42 15.67
N GLN A 393 -16.60 21.88 14.67
CA GLN A 393 -17.70 21.12 14.08
C GLN A 393 -17.23 20.05 13.08
N LYS A 394 -16.06 20.29 12.45
CA LYS A 394 -15.46 19.37 11.47
C LYS A 394 -13.95 19.33 11.70
N PRO A 395 -13.48 18.63 12.74
CA PRO A 395 -12.07 18.54 13.03
C PRO A 395 -11.35 17.73 11.95
N LEU A 396 -10.17 18.21 11.57
CA LEU A 396 -9.29 17.48 10.65
C LEU A 396 -8.61 16.31 11.38
N PRO A 397 -8.32 15.19 10.68
CA PRO A 397 -7.61 14.06 11.28
C PRO A 397 -6.21 14.47 11.81
N SER A 398 -5.87 14.03 13.02
CA SER A 398 -4.61 14.38 13.68
C SER A 398 -3.39 14.01 12.83
N ARG A 399 -3.40 12.84 12.20
CA ARG A 399 -2.34 12.38 11.31
C ARG A 399 -2.12 13.30 10.10
N GLU A 400 -3.19 13.75 9.47
CA GLU A 400 -3.15 14.65 8.32
C GLU A 400 -2.64 16.04 8.73
N LYS A 401 -3.10 16.56 9.88
CA LYS A 401 -2.56 17.79 10.47
C LYS A 401 -1.06 17.69 10.75
N ALA A 402 -0.64 16.57 11.31
CA ALA A 402 0.77 16.32 11.58
C ALA A 402 1.62 16.31 10.29
N GLN A 403 1.10 15.79 9.19
CA GLN A 403 1.77 15.84 7.88
C GLN A 403 1.91 17.28 7.37
N ALA A 404 0.85 18.07 7.46
CA ALA A 404 0.90 19.49 7.09
C ALA A 404 1.91 20.27 7.96
N TYR A 405 1.94 20.01 9.27
CA TYR A 405 2.93 20.63 10.18
C TYR A 405 4.35 20.22 9.85
N LEU A 406 4.61 18.95 9.51
CA LEU A 406 5.92 18.49 9.03
C LEU A 406 6.35 19.23 7.75
N GLY A 407 5.46 19.32 6.77
CA GLY A 407 5.71 20.05 5.53
C GLY A 407 6.03 21.51 5.76
N LEU A 408 5.23 22.20 6.58
CA LEU A 408 5.45 23.59 6.98
C LEU A 408 6.78 23.78 7.72
N ALA A 409 7.12 22.86 8.62
CA ALA A 409 8.38 22.89 9.35
C ALA A 409 9.58 22.72 8.43
N GLN A 410 9.52 21.80 7.47
CA GLN A 410 10.59 21.59 6.48
C GLN A 410 10.74 22.81 5.58
N SER A 411 9.63 23.37 5.08
CA SER A 411 9.64 24.59 4.27
C SER A 411 10.25 25.77 5.03
N ALA A 412 9.88 25.99 6.31
CA ALA A 412 10.46 27.01 7.16
C ALA A 412 11.98 26.78 7.39
N SER A 413 12.40 25.53 7.64
CA SER A 413 13.81 25.17 7.83
C SER A 413 14.65 25.41 6.56
N LYS A 414 14.09 25.18 5.37
CA LYS A 414 14.76 25.49 4.09
C LYS A 414 14.97 27.01 3.90
N ARG A 415 14.00 27.82 4.31
CA ARG A 415 14.10 29.29 4.26
C ARG A 415 14.99 29.89 5.36
N GLY A 416 15.51 29.07 6.29
CA GLY A 416 16.29 29.53 7.43
C GLY A 416 15.44 30.06 8.61
N GLU A 417 14.12 29.93 8.54
CA GLU A 417 13.19 30.37 9.59
C GLU A 417 13.06 29.29 10.68
N LEU A 418 14.20 29.05 11.37
CA LEU A 418 14.35 27.89 12.27
C LEU A 418 13.39 27.93 13.47
N ASN A 419 13.05 29.15 13.97
CA ASN A 419 12.08 29.27 15.06
C ASN A 419 10.66 28.90 14.61
N GLU A 420 10.23 29.32 13.41
CA GLU A 420 8.94 28.92 12.82
C GLU A 420 8.89 27.41 12.64
N SER A 421 9.96 26.80 12.12
CA SER A 421 10.07 25.36 11.98
C SER A 421 9.83 24.61 13.31
N LEU A 422 10.48 25.07 14.39
CA LEU A 422 10.29 24.49 15.74
C LEU A 422 8.85 24.66 16.24
N GLN A 423 8.20 25.78 15.94
CA GLN A 423 6.80 26.03 16.33
C GLN A 423 5.84 25.06 15.64
N TRP A 424 6.07 24.76 14.35
CA TRP A 424 5.25 23.79 13.63
C TRP A 424 5.47 22.37 14.14
N LEU A 425 6.72 21.96 14.39
CA LEU A 425 7.05 20.65 14.95
C LEU A 425 6.46 20.43 16.35
N ALA A 426 6.32 21.50 17.15
CA ALA A 426 5.72 21.42 18.48
C ALA A 426 4.21 21.14 18.48
N LYS A 427 3.53 21.34 17.36
CA LYS A 427 2.08 21.06 17.19
C LYS A 427 1.77 19.61 16.84
N ILE A 428 2.79 18.79 16.60
CA ILE A 428 2.60 17.40 16.18
C ILE A 428 2.37 16.53 17.42
N ASP A 429 1.19 15.93 17.50
CA ASP A 429 0.73 15.07 18.59
C ASP A 429 0.41 13.62 18.12
N ASP A 430 0.46 13.34 16.80
CA ASP A 430 0.23 12.02 16.26
C ASP A 430 1.35 11.04 16.67
N PRO A 431 1.02 9.91 17.36
CA PRO A 431 2.03 8.98 17.87
C PRO A 431 2.90 8.35 16.77
N ASN A 432 2.36 8.15 15.56
CA ASN A 432 3.07 7.52 14.46
C ASN A 432 4.11 8.48 13.82
N LEU A 433 3.85 9.78 13.90
CA LEU A 433 4.72 10.82 13.35
C LEU A 433 5.62 11.48 14.40
N MET A 434 5.40 11.20 15.68
CA MET A 434 6.13 11.81 16.79
C MET A 434 7.65 11.60 16.69
N VAL A 435 8.09 10.39 16.39
CA VAL A 435 9.54 10.09 16.25
C VAL A 435 10.14 10.90 15.11
N ASN A 436 9.46 10.98 13.97
CA ASN A 436 9.93 11.80 12.84
C ASN A 436 9.96 13.30 13.19
N ALA A 437 8.94 13.79 13.89
CA ALA A 437 8.89 15.17 14.36
C ALA A 437 10.05 15.49 15.31
N GLN A 438 10.39 14.59 16.23
CA GLN A 438 11.51 14.76 17.16
C GLN A 438 12.87 14.74 16.43
N ILE A 439 13.04 13.87 15.42
CA ILE A 439 14.24 13.87 14.58
C ILE A 439 14.36 15.20 13.82
N GLN A 440 13.31 15.67 13.18
CA GLN A 440 13.32 16.96 12.48
C GLN A 440 13.61 18.12 13.44
N LYS A 441 13.03 18.09 14.65
CA LYS A 441 13.32 19.07 15.70
C LYS A 441 14.79 19.08 16.08
N ALA A 442 15.41 17.90 16.23
CA ALA A 442 16.84 17.81 16.54
C ALA A 442 17.70 18.38 15.41
N LEU A 443 17.37 18.06 14.13
CA LEU A 443 18.09 18.61 12.98
C LEU A 443 17.97 20.15 12.91
N VAL A 444 16.78 20.71 13.20
CA VAL A 444 16.56 22.16 13.23
C VAL A 444 17.33 22.80 14.41
N LEU A 445 17.35 22.19 15.58
CA LEU A 445 18.16 22.65 16.73
C LEU A 445 19.64 22.65 16.38
N ASN A 446 20.13 21.62 15.70
CA ASN A 446 21.50 21.55 15.22
C ASN A 446 21.83 22.73 14.27
N LYS A 447 20.99 22.99 13.27
CA LYS A 447 21.11 24.13 12.35
C LYS A 447 21.08 25.48 13.09
N LYS A 448 20.36 25.55 14.21
CA LYS A 448 20.29 26.74 15.07
C LYS A 448 21.53 26.93 15.94
N GLY A 449 22.51 26.02 15.88
CA GLY A 449 23.73 26.09 16.71
C GLY A 449 23.55 25.49 18.10
N GLN A 450 22.57 24.66 18.33
CA GLN A 450 22.28 23.96 19.58
C GLN A 450 22.52 22.45 19.46
N PRO A 451 23.73 21.99 19.11
CA PRO A 451 23.99 20.57 18.81
C PRO A 451 23.86 19.66 20.03
N LYS A 452 24.12 20.19 21.24
CA LYS A 452 23.96 19.41 22.48
C LYS A 452 22.49 19.02 22.69
N GLU A 453 21.61 20.01 22.62
CA GLU A 453 20.16 19.79 22.76
C GLU A 453 19.63 18.86 21.66
N ALA A 454 20.16 19.00 20.44
CA ALA A 454 19.83 18.10 19.33
C ALA A 454 20.20 16.64 19.64
N LEU A 455 21.41 16.39 20.13
CA LEU A 455 21.88 15.06 20.48
C LEU A 455 21.13 14.48 21.69
N ASP A 456 20.84 15.29 22.71
CA ASP A 456 20.07 14.87 23.88
C ASP A 456 18.66 14.42 23.45
N LEU A 457 18.03 15.17 22.54
CA LEU A 457 16.73 14.82 21.98
C LEU A 457 16.75 13.50 21.20
N VAL A 458 17.75 13.32 20.34
CA VAL A 458 17.91 12.05 19.57
C VAL A 458 18.22 10.87 20.49
N ASN A 459 19.01 11.09 21.54
CA ASN A 459 19.33 10.05 22.52
C ASN A 459 18.11 9.58 23.32
N ALA A 460 17.11 10.44 23.50
CA ALA A 460 15.86 10.09 24.17
C ALA A 460 14.88 9.30 23.29
N LEU A 461 15.15 9.17 21.97
CA LEU A 461 14.29 8.42 21.07
C LEU A 461 14.30 6.91 21.37
N PRO A 462 13.18 6.21 21.09
CA PRO A 462 13.12 4.74 21.21
C PRO A 462 14.22 4.05 20.41
N ASN A 463 14.77 2.97 20.96
CA ASN A 463 15.80 2.13 20.33
C ASN A 463 15.53 0.61 20.50
N ASN A 464 14.30 0.26 20.84
CA ASN A 464 13.86 -1.09 21.17
C ASN A 464 13.59 -1.98 19.95
N THR A 465 13.59 -1.43 18.75
CA THR A 465 13.52 -2.19 17.49
C THR A 465 14.71 -1.86 16.59
N PRO A 466 15.09 -2.76 15.67
CA PRO A 466 16.15 -2.50 14.70
C PRO A 466 15.96 -1.20 13.92
N GLU A 467 14.73 -0.93 13.48
CA GLU A 467 14.36 0.25 12.70
C GLU A 467 14.43 1.54 13.54
N ALA A 468 13.96 1.50 14.79
CA ALA A 468 14.03 2.64 15.71
C ALA A 468 15.50 2.98 16.02
N SER A 469 16.31 1.96 16.32
CA SER A 469 17.74 2.12 16.55
C SER A 469 18.47 2.68 15.34
N ARG A 470 18.17 2.19 14.12
CA ARG A 470 18.73 2.72 12.87
C ARG A 470 18.37 4.20 12.67
N ARG A 471 17.09 4.56 12.80
CA ARG A 471 16.64 5.95 12.67
C ARG A 471 17.36 6.89 13.63
N ARG A 472 17.55 6.45 14.88
CA ARG A 472 18.29 7.20 15.90
C ARG A 472 19.75 7.40 15.49
N VAL A 473 20.46 6.33 15.08
CA VAL A 473 21.84 6.41 14.62
C VAL A 473 21.97 7.34 13.41
N MET A 474 21.09 7.22 12.43
CA MET A 474 21.12 8.06 11.23
C MET A 474 20.89 9.53 11.55
N ALA A 475 20.01 9.85 12.50
CA ALA A 475 19.84 11.23 12.97
C ALA A 475 21.12 11.79 13.63
N MET A 476 21.81 10.99 14.45
CA MET A 476 23.09 11.39 15.07
C MET A 476 24.19 11.58 14.01
N VAL A 477 24.26 10.69 13.03
CA VAL A 477 25.20 10.76 11.89
C VAL A 477 24.95 12.04 11.08
N GLN A 478 23.67 12.38 10.82
CA GLN A 478 23.34 13.60 10.10
C GLN A 478 23.73 14.86 10.88
N ILE A 479 23.48 14.89 12.19
CA ILE A 479 23.90 15.99 13.06
C ILE A 479 25.44 16.17 13.01
N ALA A 480 26.19 15.05 13.05
CA ALA A 480 27.64 15.09 12.96
C ALA A 480 28.13 15.59 11.59
N ARG A 481 27.50 15.13 10.50
CA ARG A 481 27.80 15.59 9.13
C ARG A 481 27.54 17.08 8.93
N ASP A 482 26.42 17.60 9.43
CA ASP A 482 26.08 19.02 9.35
C ASP A 482 27.10 19.91 10.08
N GLN A 483 27.76 19.36 11.10
CA GLN A 483 28.86 20.00 11.82
C GLN A 483 30.23 19.80 11.17
N SER A 484 30.29 19.17 10.00
CA SER A 484 31.53 18.73 9.33
C SER A 484 32.39 17.79 10.17
N ARG A 485 31.81 17.11 11.18
CA ARG A 485 32.49 16.12 12.05
C ARG A 485 32.40 14.73 11.42
N PHE A 486 33.04 14.57 10.27
CA PHE A 486 32.96 13.32 9.49
C PHE A 486 33.59 12.11 10.22
N ASP A 487 34.60 12.35 11.07
CA ASP A 487 35.18 11.30 11.90
C ASP A 487 34.19 10.76 12.93
N LEU A 488 33.41 11.63 13.58
CA LEU A 488 32.35 11.22 14.49
C LEU A 488 31.22 10.47 13.76
N ALA A 489 30.83 10.96 12.59
CA ALA A 489 29.83 10.29 11.77
C ALA A 489 30.25 8.86 11.40
N LEU A 490 31.54 8.69 11.06
CA LEU A 490 32.12 7.38 10.79
C LEU A 490 32.11 6.48 12.03
N GLU A 491 32.59 6.99 13.19
CA GLU A 491 32.61 6.22 14.44
C GLU A 491 31.22 5.68 14.82
N LEU A 492 30.19 6.52 14.67
CA LEU A 492 28.79 6.15 14.93
C LEU A 492 28.32 5.01 13.98
N LEU A 493 28.69 5.11 12.70
CA LEU A 493 28.33 4.10 11.69
C LEU A 493 29.12 2.80 11.88
N GLU A 494 30.42 2.87 12.17
CA GLU A 494 31.26 1.69 12.46
C GLU A 494 30.70 0.91 13.66
N LYS A 495 30.36 1.62 14.74
CA LYS A 495 29.73 1.03 15.92
C LYS A 495 28.40 0.36 15.58
N ALA A 496 27.51 1.09 14.90
CA ALA A 496 26.20 0.58 14.55
C ALA A 496 26.27 -0.63 13.61
N ALA A 497 27.19 -0.60 12.63
CA ALA A 497 27.40 -1.71 11.70
C ALA A 497 28.02 -2.93 12.40
N ALA A 498 28.90 -2.73 13.40
CA ALA A 498 29.45 -3.82 14.21
C ALA A 498 28.36 -4.48 15.07
N GLU A 499 27.43 -3.72 15.63
CA GLU A 499 26.29 -4.24 16.40
C GLU A 499 25.27 -4.95 15.49
N ARG A 500 25.15 -4.53 14.23
CA ARG A 500 24.15 -5.01 13.27
C ARG A 500 24.75 -5.24 11.87
N PRO A 501 25.63 -6.23 11.74
CA PRO A 501 26.37 -6.48 10.50
C PRO A 501 25.50 -6.98 9.33
N LEU A 502 24.23 -7.32 9.58
CA LEU A 502 23.27 -7.75 8.58
C LEU A 502 22.30 -6.62 8.15
N ASP A 503 22.46 -5.41 8.67
CA ASP A 503 21.68 -4.23 8.27
C ASP A 503 22.31 -3.61 7.01
N ASP A 504 21.69 -3.87 5.86
CA ASP A 504 22.21 -3.45 4.55
C ASP A 504 22.29 -1.94 4.42
N ASP A 505 21.33 -1.20 4.97
CA ASP A 505 21.32 0.26 4.91
C ASP A 505 22.44 0.88 5.74
N LEU A 506 22.73 0.32 6.93
CA LEU A 506 23.90 0.76 7.73
C LEU A 506 25.22 0.46 7.03
N MET A 507 25.34 -0.71 6.38
CA MET A 507 26.55 -1.05 5.62
C MET A 507 26.73 -0.13 4.41
N TYR A 508 25.64 0.24 3.73
CA TYR A 508 25.69 1.22 2.65
C TYR A 508 26.17 2.58 3.14
N GLU A 509 25.55 3.11 4.21
CA GLU A 509 25.91 4.40 4.80
C GLU A 509 27.36 4.41 5.35
N LEU A 510 27.84 3.29 5.88
CA LEU A 510 29.23 3.13 6.28
C LEU A 510 30.17 3.20 5.07
N GLY A 511 29.83 2.53 3.97
CA GLY A 511 30.56 2.64 2.71
C GLY A 511 30.67 4.09 2.22
N MET A 512 29.56 4.81 2.25
CA MET A 512 29.52 6.24 1.86
C MET A 512 30.30 7.13 2.82
N ALA A 513 30.32 6.82 4.12
CA ALA A 513 31.12 7.54 5.08
C ALA A 513 32.63 7.36 4.83
N TYR A 514 33.07 6.15 4.51
CA TYR A 514 34.46 5.89 4.09
C TYR A 514 34.82 6.63 2.80
N GLU A 515 33.91 6.65 1.82
CA GLU A 515 34.07 7.45 0.58
C GLU A 515 34.32 8.92 0.89
N LYS A 516 33.49 9.51 1.76
CA LYS A 516 33.53 10.93 2.11
C LYS A 516 34.87 11.36 2.73
N ILE A 517 35.50 10.48 3.49
CA ILE A 517 36.83 10.76 4.11
C ILE A 517 37.99 10.16 3.28
N ASN A 518 37.71 9.77 2.03
CA ASN A 518 38.68 9.23 1.07
C ASN A 518 39.38 7.93 1.50
N ARG A 519 38.72 7.09 2.32
CA ARG A 519 39.19 5.74 2.68
C ARG A 519 38.65 4.72 1.67
N LEU A 520 39.13 4.79 0.41
CA LEU A 520 38.56 4.04 -0.71
C LEU A 520 38.64 2.53 -0.56
N GLU A 521 39.72 1.99 -0.01
CA GLU A 521 39.86 0.53 0.21
C GLU A 521 38.78 0.01 1.21
N ALA A 522 38.52 0.76 2.28
CA ALA A 522 37.50 0.41 3.25
C ALA A 522 36.09 0.52 2.62
N MET A 523 35.84 1.54 1.82
CA MET A 523 34.61 1.68 1.05
C MET A 523 34.41 0.48 0.10
N GLU A 524 35.39 0.16 -0.73
CA GLU A 524 35.32 -0.97 -1.66
C GLU A 524 35.02 -2.28 -0.93
N LYS A 525 35.76 -2.57 0.16
CA LYS A 525 35.56 -3.78 0.97
C LYS A 525 34.14 -3.85 1.54
N THR A 526 33.62 -2.73 2.03
CA THR A 526 32.29 -2.65 2.65
C THR A 526 31.20 -2.86 1.60
N LEU A 527 31.27 -2.14 0.46
CA LEU A 527 30.28 -2.26 -0.61
C LEU A 527 30.37 -3.60 -1.34
N GLN A 528 31.56 -4.17 -1.47
CA GLN A 528 31.76 -5.52 -2.00
C GLN A 528 31.08 -6.57 -1.11
N ALA A 529 31.27 -6.49 0.22
CA ALA A 529 30.62 -7.39 1.17
C ALA A 529 29.10 -7.25 1.11
N LEU A 530 28.58 -6.02 1.03
CA LEU A 530 27.15 -5.73 0.90
C LEU A 530 26.57 -6.33 -0.39
N THR A 531 27.18 -6.06 -1.53
CA THR A 531 26.70 -6.51 -2.85
C THR A 531 26.84 -8.03 -3.04
N ALA A 532 27.79 -8.68 -2.37
CA ALA A 532 27.91 -10.14 -2.34
C ALA A 532 26.79 -10.79 -1.51
N ARG A 533 26.42 -10.19 -0.38
CA ARG A 533 25.33 -10.66 0.50
C ARG A 533 23.96 -10.38 -0.08
N THR A 534 23.76 -9.18 -0.59
CA THR A 534 22.48 -8.71 -1.14
C THR A 534 22.65 -8.23 -2.58
N PRO A 535 22.70 -9.19 -3.54
CA PRO A 535 22.94 -8.87 -4.95
C PRO A 535 21.89 -7.99 -5.62
N THR A 536 20.75 -7.76 -4.95
CA THR A 536 19.66 -6.89 -5.40
C THR A 536 19.78 -5.44 -4.90
N TYR A 537 20.78 -5.14 -4.06
CA TYR A 537 20.99 -3.78 -3.53
C TYR A 537 21.70 -2.91 -4.58
N TYR A 538 20.96 -2.50 -5.61
CA TYR A 538 21.49 -1.78 -6.78
C TYR A 538 22.20 -0.47 -6.43
N ALA A 539 21.73 0.25 -5.38
CA ALA A 539 22.35 1.50 -4.95
C ALA A 539 23.83 1.32 -4.54
N ALA A 540 24.18 0.18 -3.92
CA ALA A 540 25.58 -0.10 -3.55
C ALA A 540 26.47 -0.35 -4.78
N PHE A 541 25.95 -1.03 -5.81
CA PHE A 541 26.66 -1.21 -7.07
C PHE A 541 26.90 0.12 -7.76
N ASN A 542 25.87 0.98 -7.82
CA ASN A 542 25.97 2.31 -8.42
C ASN A 542 26.97 3.19 -7.66
N ALA A 543 26.86 3.27 -6.34
CA ALA A 543 27.75 4.09 -5.51
C ALA A 543 29.22 3.65 -5.61
N TRP A 544 29.47 2.34 -5.61
CA TRP A 544 30.82 1.80 -5.79
C TRP A 544 31.37 2.13 -7.18
N GLY A 545 30.58 1.88 -8.21
CA GLY A 545 30.97 2.18 -9.59
C GLY A 545 31.21 3.67 -9.82
N TYR A 546 30.32 4.53 -9.33
CA TYR A 546 30.46 5.99 -9.45
C TYR A 546 31.72 6.50 -8.73
N ALA A 547 31.98 6.06 -7.50
CA ALA A 547 33.16 6.47 -6.75
C ALA A 547 34.48 6.13 -7.44
N LEU A 548 34.52 5.00 -8.15
CA LEU A 548 35.65 4.61 -9.00
C LEU A 548 35.73 5.48 -10.27
N ALA A 549 34.61 5.71 -10.93
CA ALA A 549 34.53 6.50 -12.17
C ALA A 549 34.93 7.97 -11.95
N ASP A 550 34.44 8.58 -10.88
CA ASP A 550 34.73 9.96 -10.52
C ASP A 550 36.25 10.19 -10.33
N ARG A 551 36.93 9.23 -9.74
CA ARG A 551 38.39 9.26 -9.51
C ARG A 551 39.23 8.69 -10.66
N ALA A 552 38.61 8.32 -11.78
CA ALA A 552 39.24 7.64 -12.92
C ALA A 552 40.00 6.36 -12.53
N LEU A 553 39.50 5.63 -11.52
CA LEU A 553 40.09 4.37 -11.07
C LEU A 553 39.31 3.18 -11.63
N LYS A 554 39.99 2.13 -12.04
CA LYS A 554 39.38 0.84 -12.45
C LYS A 554 38.14 1.03 -13.35
N LEU A 555 38.18 1.93 -14.33
CA LEU A 555 37.04 2.34 -15.15
C LEU A 555 36.23 1.18 -15.78
N PRO A 556 36.85 0.10 -16.29
CA PRO A 556 36.10 -1.06 -16.79
C PRO A 556 35.26 -1.73 -15.70
N GLN A 557 35.81 -1.86 -14.48
CA GLN A 557 35.08 -2.39 -13.31
C GLN A 557 33.96 -1.43 -12.90
N ALA A 558 34.23 -0.13 -12.87
CA ALA A 558 33.23 0.90 -12.57
C ALA A 558 32.02 0.78 -13.51
N LYS A 559 32.26 0.67 -14.81
CA LYS A 559 31.20 0.47 -15.81
C LYS A 559 30.41 -0.81 -15.55
N THR A 560 31.09 -1.93 -15.27
CA THR A 560 30.41 -3.20 -14.98
C THR A 560 29.47 -3.10 -13.77
N LEU A 561 29.90 -2.42 -12.70
CA LEU A 561 29.11 -2.21 -11.50
C LEU A 561 27.88 -1.34 -11.77
N ILE A 562 28.04 -0.23 -12.50
CA ILE A 562 26.95 0.70 -12.84
C ILE A 562 25.96 0.03 -13.79
N VAL A 563 26.42 -0.72 -14.79
CA VAL A 563 25.53 -1.47 -15.70
C VAL A 563 24.71 -2.48 -14.92
N LYS A 564 25.32 -3.20 -13.98
CA LYS A 564 24.57 -4.12 -13.11
C LYS A 564 23.51 -3.42 -12.25
N ALA A 565 23.81 -2.22 -11.76
CA ALA A 565 22.80 -1.40 -11.07
C ALA A 565 21.65 -0.99 -12.01
N LEU A 566 21.98 -0.59 -13.24
CA LEU A 566 20.99 -0.16 -14.24
C LEU A 566 20.10 -1.32 -14.71
N GLU A 567 20.62 -2.55 -14.80
CA GLU A 567 19.81 -3.75 -15.09
C GLU A 567 18.69 -3.97 -14.06
N MET A 568 18.94 -3.59 -12.80
CA MET A 568 17.96 -3.71 -11.70
C MET A 568 17.01 -2.51 -11.62
N ALA A 569 17.44 -1.34 -12.08
CA ALA A 569 16.65 -0.11 -12.10
C ALA A 569 16.84 0.63 -13.45
N PRO A 570 16.23 0.12 -14.56
CA PRO A 570 16.54 0.55 -15.93
C PRO A 570 16.19 2.00 -16.28
N GLU A 571 15.27 2.61 -15.51
CA GLU A 571 14.80 3.98 -15.75
C GLU A 571 15.24 4.97 -14.66
N ASP A 572 16.19 4.57 -13.80
CA ASP A 572 16.72 5.46 -12.77
C ASP A 572 17.66 6.50 -13.39
N PRO A 573 17.31 7.80 -13.39
CA PRO A 573 18.09 8.84 -14.05
C PRO A 573 19.46 9.05 -13.38
N PHE A 574 19.62 8.76 -12.08
CA PHE A 574 20.88 8.92 -11.38
C PHE A 574 21.86 7.78 -11.68
N ILE A 575 21.35 6.56 -11.91
CA ILE A 575 22.20 5.44 -12.38
C ILE A 575 22.59 5.66 -13.84
N MET A 576 21.68 6.17 -14.67
CA MET A 576 22.01 6.58 -16.04
C MET A 576 23.07 7.70 -16.06
N ASP A 577 22.99 8.68 -15.16
CA ASP A 577 23.98 9.72 -14.99
C ASP A 577 25.36 9.11 -14.67
N SER A 578 25.41 8.20 -13.70
CA SER A 578 26.64 7.47 -13.36
C SER A 578 27.21 6.69 -14.56
N LEU A 579 26.33 6.06 -15.37
CA LEU A 579 26.76 5.38 -16.59
C LEU A 579 27.30 6.36 -17.63
N GLY A 580 26.62 7.48 -17.86
CA GLY A 580 27.10 8.52 -18.74
C GLY A 580 28.44 9.10 -18.31
N TRP A 581 28.61 9.28 -16.98
CA TRP A 581 29.86 9.76 -16.41
C TRP A 581 31.01 8.78 -16.62
N VAL A 582 30.83 7.47 -16.37
CA VAL A 582 31.89 6.49 -16.61
C VAL A 582 32.21 6.35 -18.11
N GLU A 583 31.25 6.46 -19.01
CA GLU A 583 31.50 6.47 -20.45
C GLU A 583 32.32 7.72 -20.86
N PHE A 584 32.02 8.87 -20.29
CA PHE A 584 32.83 10.08 -20.47
C PHE A 584 34.27 9.87 -20.01
N ARG A 585 34.48 9.28 -18.82
CA ARG A 585 35.82 9.01 -18.27
C ARG A 585 36.59 7.97 -19.08
N LEU A 586 35.90 7.08 -19.79
CA LEU A 586 36.47 6.13 -20.76
C LEU A 586 36.80 6.76 -22.10
N GLY A 587 36.37 8.00 -22.35
CA GLY A 587 36.58 8.72 -23.64
C GLY A 587 35.50 8.47 -24.69
N HIS A 588 34.41 7.77 -24.33
CA HIS A 588 33.29 7.47 -25.23
C HIS A 588 32.28 8.63 -25.24
N LEU A 589 32.72 9.82 -25.72
CA LEU A 589 31.99 11.07 -25.58
C LEU A 589 30.59 11.06 -26.21
N LYS A 590 30.39 10.35 -27.35
CA LYS A 590 29.07 10.27 -28.00
C LYS A 590 28.08 9.44 -27.23
N ASP A 591 28.51 8.32 -26.64
CA ASP A 591 27.68 7.46 -25.85
C ASP A 591 27.31 8.15 -24.52
N ALA A 592 28.30 8.81 -23.89
CA ALA A 592 28.09 9.63 -22.70
C ALA A 592 27.04 10.72 -22.96
N LEU A 593 27.14 11.46 -24.07
CA LEU A 593 26.16 12.49 -24.46
C LEU A 593 24.74 11.92 -24.58
N ALA A 594 24.59 10.77 -25.27
CA ALA A 594 23.29 10.15 -25.49
C ALA A 594 22.64 9.70 -24.16
N ILE A 595 23.43 9.06 -23.30
CA ILE A 595 22.96 8.54 -22.01
C ILE A 595 22.57 9.69 -21.08
N LEU A 596 23.43 10.72 -20.95
CA LEU A 596 23.18 11.87 -20.07
C LEU A 596 22.00 12.73 -20.56
N LYS A 597 21.81 12.88 -21.87
CA LYS A 597 20.60 13.53 -22.41
C LYS A 597 19.34 12.77 -22.03
N LYS A 598 19.35 11.43 -22.09
CA LYS A 598 18.23 10.62 -21.68
C LYS A 598 17.99 10.76 -20.16
N ALA A 599 19.04 10.69 -19.34
CA ALA A 599 18.93 10.89 -17.89
C ALA A 599 18.31 12.26 -17.55
N TYR A 600 18.80 13.32 -18.19
CA TYR A 600 18.27 14.68 -17.98
C TYR A 600 16.83 14.85 -18.46
N SER A 601 16.43 14.18 -19.54
CA SER A 601 15.05 14.19 -20.02
C SER A 601 14.07 13.49 -19.08
N LEU A 602 14.53 12.46 -18.37
CA LEU A 602 13.73 11.78 -17.32
C LEU A 602 13.64 12.63 -16.07
N ARG A 603 14.75 13.30 -15.71
CA ARG A 603 14.81 14.19 -14.57
C ARG A 603 15.77 15.35 -14.83
N ALA A 604 15.23 16.55 -14.91
CA ALA A 604 16.00 17.78 -15.03
C ALA A 604 16.66 18.13 -13.68
N ASP A 605 17.75 17.43 -13.36
CA ASP A 605 18.53 17.58 -12.14
C ASP A 605 19.80 18.40 -12.40
N SER A 606 20.22 19.19 -11.41
CA SER A 606 21.39 20.09 -11.55
C SER A 606 22.72 19.33 -11.65
N ASP A 607 22.87 18.18 -10.98
CA ASP A 607 24.10 17.39 -11.04
C ASP A 607 24.21 16.64 -12.39
N ILE A 608 23.08 16.11 -12.89
CA ILE A 608 22.99 15.53 -14.23
C ILE A 608 23.32 16.60 -15.29
N ALA A 609 22.81 17.82 -15.10
CA ALA A 609 23.12 18.95 -16.00
C ALA A 609 24.62 19.31 -16.00
N ALA A 610 25.28 19.23 -14.84
CA ALA A 610 26.71 19.48 -14.72
C ALA A 610 27.54 18.46 -15.52
N HIS A 611 27.27 17.16 -15.37
CA HIS A 611 27.94 16.10 -16.14
C HIS A 611 27.66 16.22 -17.63
N LEU A 612 26.40 16.48 -18.01
CA LEU A 612 26.00 16.67 -19.41
C LEU A 612 26.70 17.89 -20.03
N ALA A 613 26.78 19.01 -19.30
CA ALA A 613 27.48 20.21 -19.77
C ALA A 613 28.98 19.97 -19.99
N GLU A 614 29.63 19.18 -19.11
CA GLU A 614 31.03 18.82 -19.27
C GLU A 614 31.28 17.99 -20.53
N VAL A 615 30.43 17.00 -20.79
CA VAL A 615 30.49 16.20 -22.04
C VAL A 615 30.24 17.07 -23.28
N MET A 616 29.24 17.96 -23.21
CA MET A 616 28.95 18.89 -24.31
C MET A 616 30.15 19.81 -24.64
N VAL A 617 30.79 20.39 -23.62
CA VAL A 617 31.98 21.24 -23.80
C VAL A 617 33.12 20.42 -24.39
N SER A 618 33.33 19.20 -23.94
CA SER A 618 34.37 18.29 -24.46
C SER A 618 34.14 17.93 -25.96
N LEU A 619 32.89 17.93 -26.40
CA LEU A 619 32.51 17.76 -27.82
C LEU A 619 32.48 19.05 -28.62
N GLY A 620 32.81 20.20 -28.02
CA GLY A 620 32.78 21.51 -28.67
C GLY A 620 31.40 22.18 -28.74
N LEU A 621 30.37 21.58 -28.12
CA LEU A 621 28.96 22.06 -28.08
C LEU A 621 28.77 23.13 -27.01
N LYS A 622 29.57 24.19 -27.05
CA LYS A 622 29.63 25.21 -25.96
C LYS A 622 28.34 26.02 -25.83
N THR A 623 27.66 26.29 -26.95
CA THR A 623 26.41 27.05 -26.93
C THR A 623 25.29 26.27 -26.25
N GLU A 624 25.17 24.99 -26.57
CA GLU A 624 24.19 24.08 -26.00
C GLU A 624 24.45 23.88 -24.50
N ALA A 625 25.74 23.72 -24.13
CA ALA A 625 26.12 23.64 -22.70
C ALA A 625 25.73 24.90 -21.93
N SER A 626 25.92 26.09 -22.51
CA SER A 626 25.52 27.36 -21.86
C SER A 626 24.02 27.47 -21.70
N SER A 627 23.24 27.04 -22.69
CA SER A 627 21.78 27.04 -22.61
C SER A 627 21.27 26.05 -21.56
N LEU A 628 21.82 24.83 -21.49
CA LEU A 628 21.51 23.81 -20.50
C LEU A 628 21.78 24.31 -19.08
N VAL A 629 22.95 24.90 -18.85
CA VAL A 629 23.34 25.42 -17.54
C VAL A 629 22.43 26.57 -17.12
N ALA A 630 22.09 27.49 -18.04
CA ALA A 630 21.17 28.60 -17.76
C ALA A 630 19.75 28.10 -17.42
N GLU A 631 19.32 26.99 -17.99
CA GLU A 631 18.07 26.33 -17.62
C GLU A 631 18.16 25.67 -16.26
N ALA A 632 19.21 24.89 -16.00
CA ALA A 632 19.42 24.20 -14.74
C ALA A 632 19.55 25.16 -13.54
N GLN A 633 20.10 26.37 -13.73
CA GLN A 633 20.18 27.39 -12.70
C GLN A 633 18.83 28.00 -12.30
N LYS A 634 17.77 27.82 -13.11
CA LYS A 634 16.41 28.26 -12.74
C LYS A 634 15.74 27.31 -11.75
N THR A 635 16.29 26.10 -11.59
CA THR A 635 15.78 25.15 -10.58
C THR A 635 16.15 25.64 -9.18
N PRO A 636 15.26 25.48 -8.18
CA PRO A 636 15.52 25.96 -6.81
C PRO A 636 16.66 25.23 -6.09
N THR A 637 17.15 24.13 -6.63
CA THR A 637 18.26 23.35 -6.08
C THR A 637 19.59 23.97 -6.48
N ASN A 638 20.23 24.65 -5.54
CA ASN A 638 21.59 25.17 -5.76
C ASN A 638 22.59 23.99 -5.66
N SER A 639 23.11 23.55 -6.79
CA SER A 639 24.11 22.46 -6.86
C SER A 639 25.52 23.05 -6.88
N ASP A 640 26.34 22.67 -5.87
CA ASP A 640 27.76 23.08 -5.87
C ASP A 640 28.51 22.40 -7.03
N VAL A 641 28.10 21.17 -7.41
CA VAL A 641 28.68 20.45 -8.58
C VAL A 641 28.49 21.25 -9.84
N LEU A 642 27.26 21.75 -10.07
CA LEU A 642 26.97 22.60 -11.22
C LEU A 642 27.78 23.90 -11.17
N ASN A 643 27.84 24.56 -10.00
CA ASN A 643 28.58 25.80 -9.82
C ASN A 643 30.10 25.62 -10.04
N GLU A 644 30.68 24.55 -9.51
CA GLU A 644 32.09 24.21 -9.73
C GLU A 644 32.36 23.88 -11.20
N THR A 645 31.46 23.14 -11.86
CA THR A 645 31.57 22.80 -13.28
C THR A 645 31.50 24.05 -14.14
N ILE A 646 30.56 24.97 -13.87
CA ILE A 646 30.47 26.26 -14.57
C ILE A 646 31.79 27.03 -14.46
N LYS A 647 32.31 27.14 -13.24
CA LYS A 647 33.57 27.86 -12.96
C LYS A 647 34.77 27.20 -13.67
N ARG A 648 34.89 25.88 -13.58
CA ARG A 648 35.99 25.10 -14.17
C ARG A 648 36.00 25.14 -15.69
N LEU A 649 34.83 25.06 -16.29
CA LEU A 649 34.68 25.06 -17.74
C LEU A 649 34.59 26.46 -18.36
N GLY A 650 34.53 27.52 -17.56
CA GLY A 650 34.40 28.90 -18.01
C GLY A 650 33.11 29.15 -18.81
N ILE A 651 32.02 28.45 -18.46
CA ILE A 651 30.74 28.62 -19.14
C ILE A 651 30.19 30.00 -18.81
N LYS A 652 29.97 30.82 -19.84
CA LYS A 652 29.32 32.12 -19.66
C LYS A 652 27.82 31.90 -19.50
N THR A 653 27.30 32.09 -18.32
CA THR A 653 25.87 32.17 -18.09
C THR A 653 25.44 33.61 -18.33
N THR A 654 24.59 33.85 -19.32
CA THR A 654 23.89 35.13 -19.44
C THR A 654 23.00 35.27 -18.22
N PRO A 655 23.09 36.32 -17.42
CA PRO A 655 22.15 36.53 -16.31
C PRO A 655 20.74 36.61 -16.87
N PRO A 656 19.73 36.08 -16.15
CA PRO A 656 18.35 36.05 -16.58
C PRO A 656 17.76 37.43 -16.81
#